data_3ba580e2ed070978dbe5c820cb96b0c2
#
_entry.id   3ba580e2ed070978dbe5c820cb96b0c2
#
_cell.length_a   1.000
_cell.length_b   1.000
_cell.length_c   1.000
_cell.angle_alpha   90.00
_cell.angle_beta   90.00
_cell.angle_gamma   90.00
#
_symmetry.space_group_name_H-M   'P 1'
#
loop_
_entity.id
_entity.type
_entity.pdbx_description
1 polymer ?
#
loop_
_entity_poly.entity_id
_entity_poly.type
_entity_poly.pdbx_seq_one_letter_code
_entity_poly.pdbx_strand_id
1 'polypeptide(L)'
;AHASVDHFVGDIATLAHKLKDMENLDVLFIVIRMESRVFIVARSRLKEVHAGDVMSEFGGGGHASAASCAVRDMTLVQVLDKLPSILQQHVQPQWEVLHLMSTPVKSVTVDQTVADAHQVLSRFNINTVPVVKKQEVVGIISRQLVDKAVYHGLQKQPVGEIMTSDFHHVSPQTTVTVLKSLIVESNQRFVPVVDDGKLVGAVTRTDLLRHLASSVGTPPRSGERSLVSRGGRSYKSGQIQRLMRNRLPKRIQDLLAQLGKVGDDLGMAVFVVGGFVRDMLLNKENLDVDIVIEGDGVAFAECFAREHDCRVRCHRKFGTAVLIYPDDFKVDIASARMEYYLKPGALPDIEHSSVKMDLSRRDFTINTLAISLNRDAYGELLDYYGGQRDIDDKAIRVLHNLSFVEDPTRVFRAVRFEQRLGFQIGKQTEHLLNSAVRLGLLDKVSGKRIFTELYLILNEHRPLPAITRLAKLNVLSTLHPALSKKVDYARFFDEARRAMDWYDLLYTGQPCERWLCYFLVCTSALDRSGIRNLCDRLQIMPRYRDIMIEQRSTALGILRQLERRKPGTQPRNSSLYRWFQPLSTEILLLMMARASRESVRQWISRYITHLRTVQPILTGHDLETLGFPTGPQFRTILDDLLGARLDNRVATQEDEKAYVLRKYGKEIKRREARGAKRDKS
;
A
#
# COMPACT_ATOMS: atom_id res chain seq x y z
N ALA A 1 13.64 18.72 58.23
CA ALA A 1 14.29 19.60 59.20
C ALA A 1 13.26 20.12 60.21
N HIS A 2 13.67 20.32 61.44
CA HIS A 2 12.77 20.92 62.46
C HIS A 2 13.52 21.93 63.37
N ALA A 3 12.80 22.91 63.89
CA ALA A 3 13.33 23.92 64.79
C ALA A 3 12.23 24.44 65.70
N SER A 4 12.65 25.11 66.80
CA SER A 4 11.74 25.81 67.71
C SER A 4 12.31 27.19 68.03
N VAL A 5 11.50 28.24 67.78
CA VAL A 5 11.86 29.64 68.09
C VAL A 5 10.74 30.32 68.86
N ASP A 6 11.09 31.28 69.69
CA ASP A 6 10.15 31.95 70.54
C ASP A 6 9.50 33.20 69.92
N HIS A 7 9.90 33.56 68.72
CA HIS A 7 9.34 34.69 67.99
C HIS A 7 8.99 34.24 66.56
N PHE A 8 8.12 35.00 65.90
CA PHE A 8 7.74 34.75 64.52
C PHE A 8 8.88 35.09 63.55
N VAL A 9 9.27 34.13 62.75
CA VAL A 9 10.25 34.28 61.67
C VAL A 9 9.53 34.28 60.32
N GLY A 10 9.61 35.39 59.58
CA GLY A 10 9.05 35.48 58.23
C GLY A 10 9.89 34.70 57.23
N ASP A 11 9.31 34.53 56.01
CA ASP A 11 10.01 34.03 54.84
C ASP A 11 10.58 32.60 54.89
N ILE A 12 9.99 31.71 55.71
CA ILE A 12 10.40 30.31 55.80
C ILE A 12 10.26 29.60 54.46
N ALA A 13 9.33 30.03 53.63
CA ALA A 13 9.12 29.46 52.31
C ALA A 13 10.32 29.65 51.38
N THR A 14 10.97 30.82 51.46
CA THR A 14 12.22 31.14 50.75
C THR A 14 13.40 30.39 51.33
N LEU A 15 13.46 30.26 52.69
CA LEU A 15 14.48 29.47 53.37
C LEU A 15 14.39 27.97 52.92
N ALA A 16 13.19 27.41 52.90
CA ALA A 16 12.97 26.02 52.45
C ALA A 16 13.43 25.81 51.02
N HIS A 17 13.21 26.79 50.13
CA HIS A 17 13.66 26.71 48.74
C HIS A 17 15.21 26.72 48.67
N LYS A 18 15.84 27.66 49.36
CA LYS A 18 17.30 27.76 49.39
C LYS A 18 17.96 26.52 50.01
N LEU A 19 17.47 26.03 51.14
CA LEU A 19 18.00 24.83 51.79
C LEU A 19 17.87 23.59 50.89
N LYS A 20 16.72 23.42 50.25
CA LYS A 20 16.51 22.32 49.28
C LYS A 20 17.55 22.35 48.17
N ASP A 21 17.83 23.55 47.60
CA ASP A 21 18.75 23.70 46.51
C ASP A 21 20.21 23.58 46.93
N MET A 22 20.58 24.15 48.11
CA MET A 22 21.95 24.05 48.65
C MET A 22 22.33 22.60 48.99
N GLU A 23 21.44 21.85 49.59
CA GLU A 23 21.65 20.46 50.01
C GLU A 23 21.28 19.46 48.90
N ASN A 24 20.88 19.95 47.72
CA ASN A 24 20.45 19.16 46.55
C ASN A 24 19.41 18.08 46.93
N LEU A 25 18.40 18.46 47.73
CA LEU A 25 17.34 17.56 48.17
C LEU A 25 16.19 17.51 47.18
N ASP A 26 15.66 16.34 46.92
CA ASP A 26 14.48 16.17 46.09
C ASP A 26 13.19 16.55 46.81
N VAL A 27 13.13 16.29 48.11
CA VAL A 27 12.00 16.62 48.97
C VAL A 27 12.50 17.18 50.31
N LEU A 28 11.88 18.27 50.73
CA LEU A 28 12.18 18.90 52.03
C LEU A 28 10.88 19.28 52.75
N PHE A 29 10.75 18.80 54.00
CA PHE A 29 9.75 19.26 54.95
C PHE A 29 10.48 20.00 56.06
N ILE A 30 10.09 21.26 56.31
CA ILE A 30 10.55 22.05 57.43
C ILE A 30 9.39 22.22 58.41
N VAL A 31 9.59 21.79 59.67
CA VAL A 31 8.61 21.88 60.74
C VAL A 31 9.16 22.81 61.80
N ILE A 32 8.53 23.97 62.04
CA ILE A 32 9.04 24.96 63.00
C ILE A 32 7.93 25.36 63.98
N ARG A 33 8.19 25.27 65.25
CA ARG A 33 7.36 25.89 66.23
C ARG A 33 7.75 27.36 66.40
N MET A 34 6.79 28.25 66.23
CA MET A 34 6.94 29.67 66.45
C MET A 34 5.81 30.15 67.31
N GLU A 35 6.17 30.78 68.42
CA GLU A 35 5.21 31.18 69.41
C GLU A 35 4.31 30.00 69.88
N SER A 36 3.02 30.09 69.62
CA SER A 36 2.02 29.06 70.01
C SER A 36 1.59 28.14 68.87
N ARG A 37 2.25 28.21 67.70
CA ARG A 37 1.84 27.48 66.48
C ARG A 37 2.99 26.71 65.90
N VAL A 38 2.67 25.62 65.20
CA VAL A 38 3.63 24.86 64.36
C VAL A 38 3.40 25.15 62.88
N PHE A 39 4.41 25.63 62.25
CA PHE A 39 4.40 25.88 60.79
C PHE A 39 5.12 24.74 60.09
N ILE A 40 4.49 24.23 59.03
CA ILE A 40 5.09 23.21 58.15
C ILE A 40 5.20 23.80 56.76
N VAL A 41 6.39 23.71 56.15
CA VAL A 41 6.65 24.10 54.78
C VAL A 41 7.22 22.91 54.04
N ALA A 42 6.58 22.54 52.94
CA ALA A 42 6.98 21.44 52.07
C ALA A 42 7.47 21.95 50.70
N ARG A 43 8.52 21.34 50.20
CA ARG A 43 9.05 21.51 48.83
C ARG A 43 9.36 20.12 48.29
N SER A 44 8.84 19.84 47.06
CA SER A 44 9.10 18.58 46.38
C SER A 44 9.47 18.83 44.90
N ARG A 45 10.48 18.11 44.41
CA ARG A 45 10.79 17.96 42.99
C ARG A 45 10.20 16.66 42.42
N LEU A 46 9.86 15.73 43.32
CA LEU A 46 9.34 14.42 42.94
C LEU A 46 7.81 14.49 42.76
N LYS A 47 7.35 13.89 41.65
CA LYS A 47 5.90 13.75 41.40
C LYS A 47 5.23 12.77 42.38
N GLU A 48 6.01 11.87 42.92
CA GLU A 48 5.62 10.82 43.87
C GLU A 48 5.26 11.38 45.26
N VAL A 49 5.71 12.60 45.58
CA VAL A 49 5.43 13.30 46.84
C VAL A 49 4.68 14.58 46.52
N HIS A 50 3.34 14.52 46.55
CA HIS A 50 2.49 15.67 46.33
C HIS A 50 2.42 16.52 47.63
N ALA A 51 3.20 17.60 47.71
CA ALA A 51 3.31 18.42 48.89
C ALA A 51 1.95 18.97 49.37
N GLY A 52 1.06 19.33 48.46
CA GLY A 52 -0.30 19.81 48.77
C GLY A 52 -1.15 18.78 49.48
N ASP A 53 -1.12 17.50 49.07
CA ASP A 53 -1.91 16.42 49.67
C ASP A 53 -1.41 16.11 51.10
N VAL A 54 -0.09 16.07 51.29
CA VAL A 54 0.51 15.89 52.62
C VAL A 54 0.12 17.05 53.56
N MET A 55 0.11 18.30 53.06
CA MET A 55 -0.26 19.45 53.88
C MET A 55 -1.77 19.52 54.17
N SER A 56 -2.63 18.98 53.32
CA SER A 56 -4.08 18.94 53.53
C SER A 56 -4.47 18.13 54.79
N GLU A 57 -3.68 17.08 55.12
CA GLU A 57 -3.85 16.26 56.32
C GLU A 57 -3.56 17.03 57.64
N PHE A 58 -2.88 18.16 57.53
CA PHE A 58 -2.62 19.09 58.64
C PHE A 58 -3.48 20.36 58.54
N GLY A 59 -4.52 20.37 57.70
CA GLY A 59 -5.42 21.51 57.49
C GLY A 59 -4.81 22.67 56.69
N GLY A 60 -3.74 22.40 55.95
CA GLY A 60 -3.10 23.33 55.03
C GLY A 60 -3.43 23.06 53.56
N GLY A 61 -2.58 23.51 52.63
CA GLY A 61 -2.73 23.29 51.23
C GLY A 61 -1.59 23.88 50.40
N GLY A 62 -1.68 23.73 49.09
CA GLY A 62 -0.70 24.23 48.13
C GLY A 62 -0.69 23.40 46.84
N HIS A 63 0.40 23.49 46.14
CA HIS A 63 0.61 22.73 44.88
C HIS A 63 1.46 21.50 45.10
N ALA A 64 1.54 20.61 44.10
CA ALA A 64 2.34 19.40 44.16
C ALA A 64 3.81 19.66 44.59
N SER A 65 4.42 20.74 44.11
CA SER A 65 5.81 21.09 44.34
C SER A 65 6.06 22.00 45.55
N ALA A 66 5.04 22.66 46.07
CA ALA A 66 5.17 23.63 47.15
C ALA A 66 3.86 23.78 47.92
N ALA A 67 3.90 23.53 49.23
CA ALA A 67 2.75 23.64 50.10
C ALA A 67 3.16 24.08 51.50
N SER A 68 2.20 24.60 52.29
CA SER A 68 2.44 25.00 53.69
C SER A 68 1.18 24.88 54.52
N CYS A 69 1.35 24.74 55.82
CA CYS A 69 0.26 24.81 56.80
C CYS A 69 0.73 25.44 58.12
N ALA A 70 -0.25 25.93 58.89
CA ALA A 70 -0.05 26.42 60.24
C ALA A 70 -0.98 25.63 61.20
N VAL A 71 -0.41 24.73 61.94
CA VAL A 71 -1.11 23.84 62.88
C VAL A 71 -1.26 24.51 64.20
N ARG A 72 -2.50 24.56 64.77
CA ARG A 72 -2.80 25.21 66.08
C ARG A 72 -2.99 24.22 67.21
N ASP A 73 -3.50 23.04 66.89
CA ASP A 73 -3.99 22.09 67.87
C ASP A 73 -3.01 20.92 68.13
N MET A 74 -1.75 21.03 67.61
CA MET A 74 -0.71 20.01 67.87
C MET A 74 0.62 20.66 68.26
N THR A 75 1.32 19.97 69.15
CA THR A 75 2.69 20.33 69.52
C THR A 75 3.68 19.91 68.40
N LEU A 76 4.91 20.49 68.43
CA LEU A 76 5.97 20.12 67.50
C LEU A 76 6.23 18.61 67.49
N VAL A 77 6.25 17.97 68.67
CA VAL A 77 6.49 16.52 68.78
C VAL A 77 5.36 15.73 68.08
N GLN A 78 4.10 16.10 68.37
CA GLN A 78 2.94 15.42 67.73
C GLN A 78 2.93 15.54 66.22
N VAL A 79 3.34 16.67 65.66
CA VAL A 79 3.46 16.86 64.28
C VAL A 79 4.58 15.98 63.64
N LEU A 80 5.74 15.93 64.32
CA LEU A 80 6.87 15.10 63.94
C LEU A 80 6.55 13.59 64.02
N ASP A 81 5.77 13.16 64.96
CA ASP A 81 5.33 11.76 65.09
C ASP A 81 4.26 11.38 64.06
N LYS A 82 3.40 12.33 63.70
CA LYS A 82 2.34 12.11 62.69
C LYS A 82 2.84 12.17 61.23
N LEU A 83 3.83 13.02 60.95
CA LEU A 83 4.32 13.25 59.61
C LEU A 83 4.81 11.99 58.88
N PRO A 84 5.58 11.06 59.48
CA PRO A 84 5.99 9.83 58.83
C PRO A 84 4.83 8.94 58.36
N SER A 85 3.77 8.82 59.19
CA SER A 85 2.60 8.01 58.85
C SER A 85 1.80 8.62 57.70
N ILE A 86 1.70 9.94 57.64
CA ILE A 86 1.09 10.66 56.52
C ILE A 86 1.92 10.49 55.25
N LEU A 87 3.25 10.60 55.34
CA LEU A 87 4.14 10.38 54.22
C LEU A 87 4.02 8.96 53.64
N GLN A 88 3.89 7.94 54.52
CA GLN A 88 3.65 6.55 54.07
C GLN A 88 2.33 6.40 53.29
N GLN A 89 1.30 7.18 53.63
CA GLN A 89 0.00 7.14 52.95
C GLN A 89 -0.02 7.91 51.64
N HIS A 90 0.73 9.00 51.53
CA HIS A 90 0.68 9.94 50.40
C HIS A 90 1.88 9.85 49.46
N VAL A 91 2.98 9.13 49.82
CA VAL A 91 4.10 8.87 48.92
C VAL A 91 3.78 7.66 48.04
N GLN A 92 3.64 7.88 46.78
CA GLN A 92 3.46 6.80 45.80
C GLN A 92 4.84 6.23 45.40
N PRO A 93 5.19 5.00 45.79
CA PRO A 93 6.45 4.41 45.43
C PRO A 93 6.54 4.31 43.89
N GLN A 94 7.67 4.68 43.33
CA GLN A 94 7.93 4.50 41.91
C GLN A 94 8.12 3.01 41.62
N TRP A 95 7.08 2.37 41.11
CA TRP A 95 7.15 0.98 40.71
C TRP A 95 7.95 0.85 39.37
N GLU A 96 8.92 -0.03 39.39
CA GLU A 96 9.72 -0.41 38.23
C GLU A 96 9.21 -1.71 37.60
N VAL A 97 9.55 -1.92 36.35
CA VAL A 97 9.21 -3.14 35.60
C VAL A 97 9.72 -4.40 36.31
N LEU A 98 10.85 -4.33 36.99
CA LEU A 98 11.42 -5.41 37.78
C LEU A 98 10.42 -6.01 38.77
N HIS A 99 9.53 -5.19 39.36
CA HIS A 99 8.54 -5.62 40.35
C HIS A 99 7.30 -6.29 39.71
N LEU A 100 7.10 -6.10 38.40
CA LEU A 100 5.94 -6.61 37.69
C LEU A 100 6.29 -7.75 36.72
N MET A 101 7.56 -7.85 36.29
CA MET A 101 7.95 -8.80 35.27
C MET A 101 7.86 -10.25 35.74
N SER A 102 7.45 -11.12 34.84
CA SER A 102 7.53 -12.57 35.00
C SER A 102 8.90 -13.06 34.57
N THR A 103 9.53 -13.91 35.39
CA THR A 103 10.82 -14.57 35.12
C THR A 103 10.82 -15.97 35.72
N PRO A 104 11.48 -17.00 35.06
CA PRO A 104 12.09 -16.97 33.75
C PRO A 104 11.05 -16.99 32.61
N VAL A 105 11.38 -16.33 31.49
CA VAL A 105 10.50 -16.28 30.31
C VAL A 105 10.81 -17.43 29.37
N LYS A 106 9.77 -18.11 28.89
CA LYS A 106 9.90 -19.09 27.81
C LYS A 106 10.08 -18.35 26.49
N SER A 107 11.04 -18.79 25.68
CA SER A 107 11.36 -18.23 24.39
C SER A 107 11.52 -19.30 23.33
N VAL A 108 11.49 -18.91 22.08
CA VAL A 108 11.84 -19.75 20.91
C VAL A 108 12.97 -19.09 20.14
N THR A 109 13.79 -19.90 19.45
CA THR A 109 14.85 -19.35 18.60
C THR A 109 14.31 -19.03 17.21
N VAL A 110 15.00 -18.14 16.50
CA VAL A 110 14.60 -17.69 15.14
C VAL A 110 14.49 -18.84 14.14
N ASP A 111 15.29 -19.89 14.33
CA ASP A 111 15.36 -21.06 13.43
C ASP A 111 14.37 -22.17 13.79
N GLN A 112 13.77 -22.15 14.99
CA GLN A 112 12.73 -23.08 15.37
C GLN A 112 11.51 -22.96 14.48
N THR A 113 10.80 -24.07 14.27
CA THR A 113 9.64 -24.11 13.40
C THR A 113 8.39 -23.48 14.06
N VAL A 114 7.42 -23.11 13.24
CA VAL A 114 6.09 -22.69 13.71
C VAL A 114 5.44 -23.79 14.58
N ALA A 115 5.66 -25.08 14.26
CA ALA A 115 5.17 -26.20 15.06
C ALA A 115 5.80 -26.22 16.46
N ASP A 116 7.10 -25.94 16.58
CA ASP A 116 7.80 -25.87 17.88
C ASP A 116 7.23 -24.70 18.72
N ALA A 117 7.03 -23.55 18.11
CA ALA A 117 6.40 -22.39 18.77
C ALA A 117 4.97 -22.72 19.23
N HIS A 118 4.18 -23.41 18.39
CA HIS A 118 2.83 -23.87 18.76
C HIS A 118 2.87 -24.79 19.99
N GLN A 119 3.83 -25.74 20.02
CA GLN A 119 4.00 -26.65 21.15
C GLN A 119 4.37 -25.89 22.45
N VAL A 120 5.29 -24.91 22.38
CA VAL A 120 5.68 -24.08 23.53
C VAL A 120 4.47 -23.29 24.04
N LEU A 121 3.76 -22.57 23.16
CA LEU A 121 2.58 -21.78 23.51
C LEU A 121 1.47 -22.64 24.15
N SER A 122 1.24 -23.84 23.61
CA SER A 122 0.21 -24.77 24.09
C SER A 122 0.60 -25.41 25.41
N ARG A 123 1.85 -25.94 25.52
CA ARG A 123 2.35 -26.60 26.72
C ARG A 123 2.36 -25.70 27.94
N PHE A 124 2.74 -24.43 27.79
CA PHE A 124 2.83 -23.48 28.88
C PHE A 124 1.59 -22.59 29.03
N ASN A 125 0.57 -22.82 28.19
CA ASN A 125 -0.67 -22.04 28.13
C ASN A 125 -0.44 -20.52 28.12
N ILE A 126 0.51 -20.08 27.31
CA ILE A 126 0.87 -18.65 27.12
C ILE A 126 0.44 -18.17 25.75
N ASN A 127 0.17 -16.89 25.62
CA ASN A 127 -0.37 -16.30 24.38
C ASN A 127 0.69 -15.66 23.49
N THR A 128 1.89 -15.40 24.01
CA THR A 128 2.98 -14.78 23.27
C THR A 128 4.31 -15.22 23.86
N VAL A 129 5.29 -15.46 23.00
CA VAL A 129 6.67 -15.74 23.38
C VAL A 129 7.64 -14.84 22.64
N PRO A 130 8.75 -14.42 23.26
CA PRO A 130 9.83 -13.73 22.56
C PRO A 130 10.58 -14.72 21.66
N VAL A 131 11.05 -14.22 20.52
CA VAL A 131 11.93 -14.91 19.60
C VAL A 131 13.34 -14.39 19.82
N VAL A 132 14.27 -15.31 20.07
CA VAL A 132 15.65 -14.96 20.41
C VAL A 132 16.65 -15.48 19.38
N LYS A 133 17.75 -14.73 19.23
CA LYS A 133 18.94 -15.14 18.49
C LYS A 133 20.17 -14.86 19.34
N LYS A 134 20.93 -15.91 19.74
CA LYS A 134 22.07 -15.76 20.65
C LYS A 134 21.75 -14.98 21.93
N GLN A 135 20.60 -15.23 22.54
CA GLN A 135 20.05 -14.57 23.74
C GLN A 135 19.48 -13.15 23.54
N GLU A 136 19.70 -12.52 22.39
CA GLU A 136 19.07 -11.23 22.07
C GLU A 136 17.65 -11.44 21.57
N VAL A 137 16.72 -10.58 21.97
CA VAL A 137 15.33 -10.61 21.51
C VAL A 137 15.27 -9.95 20.13
N VAL A 138 14.94 -10.74 19.10
CA VAL A 138 14.84 -10.27 17.70
C VAL A 138 13.40 -10.16 17.21
N GLY A 139 12.44 -10.67 17.98
CA GLY A 139 11.02 -10.61 17.64
C GLY A 139 10.12 -11.15 18.75
N ILE A 140 8.83 -11.12 18.47
CA ILE A 140 7.79 -11.75 19.28
C ILE A 140 6.85 -12.54 18.38
N ILE A 141 6.28 -13.66 18.90
CA ILE A 141 5.28 -14.43 18.17
C ILE A 141 4.10 -14.76 19.06
N SER A 142 2.89 -14.50 18.59
CA SER A 142 1.65 -14.75 19.35
C SER A 142 1.00 -16.08 18.96
N ARG A 143 0.23 -16.68 19.86
CA ARG A 143 -0.59 -17.88 19.62
C ARG A 143 -1.49 -17.68 18.39
N GLN A 144 -2.20 -16.58 18.29
CA GLN A 144 -3.08 -16.29 17.16
C GLN A 144 -2.35 -16.30 15.82
N LEU A 145 -1.11 -15.79 15.77
CA LEU A 145 -0.30 -15.81 14.56
C LEU A 145 0.15 -17.23 14.22
N VAL A 146 0.58 -18.00 15.22
CA VAL A 146 0.99 -19.40 15.06
C VAL A 146 -0.19 -20.24 14.59
N ASP A 147 -1.38 -20.13 15.19
CA ASP A 147 -2.57 -20.90 14.80
C ASP A 147 -2.97 -20.60 13.35
N LYS A 148 -2.94 -19.33 12.93
CA LYS A 148 -3.15 -18.96 11.53
C LYS A 148 -2.08 -19.50 10.60
N ALA A 149 -0.81 -19.49 11.00
CA ALA A 149 0.28 -20.03 10.19
C ALA A 149 0.14 -21.55 10.02
N VAL A 150 -0.28 -22.26 11.07
CA VAL A 150 -0.61 -23.70 11.01
C VAL A 150 -1.77 -23.95 10.05
N TYR A 151 -2.83 -23.14 10.13
CA TYR A 151 -3.97 -23.23 9.20
C TYR A 151 -3.55 -23.06 7.74
N HIS A 152 -2.59 -22.19 7.45
CA HIS A 152 -2.04 -21.97 6.11
C HIS A 152 -0.96 -22.99 5.69
N GLY A 153 -0.71 -24.03 6.50
CA GLY A 153 0.24 -25.09 6.18
C GLY A 153 1.71 -24.70 6.34
N LEU A 154 1.99 -23.69 7.18
CA LEU A 154 3.35 -23.17 7.41
C LEU A 154 4.05 -23.81 8.63
N GLN A 155 3.60 -24.96 9.13
CA GLN A 155 4.10 -25.60 10.35
C GLN A 155 5.63 -25.83 10.34
N LYS A 156 6.18 -26.13 9.18
CA LYS A 156 7.60 -26.45 8.98
C LYS A 156 8.49 -25.23 8.76
N GLN A 157 7.89 -24.04 8.63
CA GLN A 157 8.65 -22.83 8.37
C GLN A 157 9.30 -22.31 9.65
N PRO A 158 10.47 -21.65 9.57
CA PRO A 158 11.10 -21.00 10.70
C PRO A 158 10.22 -19.87 11.26
N VAL A 159 10.21 -19.74 12.58
CA VAL A 159 9.49 -18.65 13.29
C VAL A 159 9.96 -17.29 12.81
N GLY A 160 11.24 -17.13 12.50
CA GLY A 160 11.83 -15.91 12.00
C GLY A 160 11.19 -15.34 10.73
N GLU A 161 10.54 -16.19 9.91
CA GLU A 161 9.88 -15.74 8.66
C GLU A 161 8.54 -15.03 8.89
N ILE A 162 7.90 -15.27 10.04
CA ILE A 162 6.55 -14.77 10.32
C ILE A 162 6.45 -13.94 11.61
N MET A 163 7.49 -13.94 12.46
CA MET A 163 7.50 -13.20 13.73
C MET A 163 7.25 -11.71 13.52
N THR A 164 6.83 -11.03 14.58
CA THR A 164 6.79 -9.58 14.64
C THR A 164 8.17 -9.07 15.05
N SER A 165 8.87 -8.37 14.17
CA SER A 165 10.21 -7.79 14.41
C SER A 165 10.15 -6.31 14.80
N ASP A 166 9.00 -5.65 14.63
CA ASP A 166 8.76 -4.29 15.10
C ASP A 166 8.02 -4.34 16.43
N PHE A 167 8.78 -4.35 17.52
CA PHE A 167 8.27 -4.45 18.89
C PHE A 167 9.07 -3.54 19.82
N HIS A 168 8.43 -3.12 20.90
CA HIS A 168 9.10 -2.38 21.98
C HIS A 168 9.54 -3.34 23.07
N HIS A 169 10.67 -3.04 23.69
CA HIS A 169 11.18 -3.68 24.89
C HIS A 169 11.51 -2.61 25.95
N VAL A 170 11.67 -3.00 27.19
CA VAL A 170 11.99 -2.13 28.31
C VAL A 170 13.12 -2.74 29.14
N SER A 171 13.80 -1.92 29.95
CA SER A 171 14.76 -2.39 30.95
C SER A 171 14.04 -2.72 32.28
N PRO A 172 14.67 -3.50 33.17
CA PRO A 172 14.11 -3.77 34.51
C PRO A 172 13.82 -2.49 35.32
N GLN A 173 14.64 -1.45 35.13
CA GLN A 173 14.56 -0.16 35.86
C GLN A 173 13.54 0.81 35.21
N THR A 174 12.92 0.45 34.10
CA THR A 174 11.86 1.27 33.49
C THR A 174 10.69 1.43 34.45
N THR A 175 10.19 2.66 34.59
CA THR A 175 9.05 2.92 35.49
C THR A 175 7.74 2.36 34.93
N VAL A 176 6.82 1.96 35.80
CA VAL A 176 5.50 1.45 35.39
C VAL A 176 4.70 2.48 34.61
N THR A 177 4.92 3.77 34.89
CA THR A 177 4.29 4.87 34.12
C THR A 177 4.69 4.85 32.66
N VAL A 178 5.98 4.69 32.37
CA VAL A 178 6.51 4.58 30.99
C VAL A 178 6.00 3.28 30.33
N LEU A 179 6.00 2.17 31.07
CA LEU A 179 5.47 0.90 30.59
C LEU A 179 3.97 1.02 30.23
N LYS A 180 3.18 1.71 31.05
CA LYS A 180 1.75 1.97 30.81
C LYS A 180 1.55 2.75 29.50
N SER A 181 2.27 3.86 29.31
CA SER A 181 2.19 4.64 28.07
C SER A 181 2.56 3.78 26.86
N LEU A 182 3.62 3.00 26.94
CA LEU A 182 4.07 2.11 25.88
C LEU A 182 2.99 1.07 25.52
N ILE A 183 2.44 0.35 26.51
CA ILE A 183 1.39 -0.67 26.26
C ILE A 183 0.13 -0.05 25.66
N VAL A 184 -0.26 1.15 26.11
CA VAL A 184 -1.46 1.84 25.64
C VAL A 184 -1.24 2.40 24.22
N GLU A 185 -0.13 3.11 23.98
CA GLU A 185 0.15 3.80 22.72
C GLU A 185 0.52 2.84 21.58
N SER A 186 1.35 1.82 21.88
CA SER A 186 1.76 0.83 20.86
C SER A 186 0.77 -0.34 20.70
N ASN A 187 -0.24 -0.46 21.59
CA ASN A 187 -1.15 -1.61 21.66
C ASN A 187 -0.43 -2.98 21.76
N GLN A 188 0.78 -2.96 22.28
CA GLN A 188 1.60 -4.16 22.47
C GLN A 188 1.18 -4.84 23.78
N ARG A 189 0.65 -6.06 23.67
CA ARG A 189 0.10 -6.80 24.84
C ARG A 189 1.15 -7.56 25.64
N PHE A 190 2.34 -7.73 25.09
CA PHE A 190 3.48 -8.44 25.64
C PHE A 190 4.74 -7.62 25.40
N VAL A 191 5.45 -7.25 26.46
CA VAL A 191 6.65 -6.41 26.39
C VAL A 191 7.82 -7.21 26.95
N PRO A 192 8.82 -7.59 26.16
CA PRO A 192 10.06 -8.19 26.65
C PRO A 192 10.81 -7.22 27.54
N VAL A 193 11.40 -7.75 28.61
CA VAL A 193 12.31 -7.01 29.50
C VAL A 193 13.72 -7.46 29.16
N VAL A 194 14.55 -6.50 28.77
CA VAL A 194 15.91 -6.74 28.28
C VAL A 194 16.90 -5.98 29.16
N ASP A 195 17.94 -6.65 29.60
CA ASP A 195 19.06 -6.08 30.36
C ASP A 195 20.35 -6.48 29.67
N ASP A 196 21.22 -5.51 29.39
CA ASP A 196 22.46 -5.69 28.61
C ASP A 196 22.28 -6.53 27.33
N GLY A 197 21.18 -6.28 26.58
CA GLY A 197 20.85 -7.00 25.35
C GLY A 197 20.24 -8.39 25.54
N LYS A 198 20.15 -8.89 26.77
CA LYS A 198 19.63 -10.22 27.09
C LYS A 198 18.20 -10.18 27.60
N LEU A 199 17.41 -11.19 27.23
CA LEU A 199 16.08 -11.39 27.74
C LEU A 199 16.14 -11.81 29.24
N VAL A 200 15.66 -10.93 30.14
CA VAL A 200 15.63 -11.20 31.60
C VAL A 200 14.21 -11.40 32.13
N GLY A 201 13.19 -10.91 31.44
CA GLY A 201 11.81 -10.98 31.90
C GLY A 201 10.82 -10.62 30.79
N ALA A 202 9.55 -10.64 31.13
CA ALA A 202 8.49 -10.10 30.29
C ALA A 202 7.36 -9.55 31.13
N VAL A 203 6.66 -8.53 30.64
CA VAL A 203 5.45 -7.99 31.23
C VAL A 203 4.31 -8.06 30.23
N THR A 204 3.15 -8.51 30.68
CA THR A 204 1.94 -8.52 29.89
C THR A 204 0.98 -7.40 30.30
N ARG A 205 0.04 -7.06 29.39
CA ARG A 205 -1.05 -6.14 29.75
C ARG A 205 -1.83 -6.60 30.99
N THR A 206 -1.93 -7.92 31.22
CA THR A 206 -2.63 -8.49 32.37
C THR A 206 -1.89 -8.20 33.67
N ASP A 207 -0.55 -8.26 33.65
CA ASP A 207 0.27 -7.95 34.82
C ASP A 207 0.14 -6.48 35.22
N LEU A 208 0.17 -5.58 34.21
CA LEU A 208 -0.09 -4.16 34.46
C LEU A 208 -1.50 -3.90 34.99
N LEU A 209 -2.55 -4.57 34.48
CA LEU A 209 -3.92 -4.42 34.97
C LEU A 209 -4.08 -4.94 36.41
N ARG A 210 -3.42 -6.06 36.77
CA ARG A 210 -3.42 -6.56 38.16
C ARG A 210 -2.76 -5.57 39.09
N HIS A 211 -1.63 -5.02 38.73
CA HIS A 211 -0.95 -4.00 39.51
C HIS A 211 -1.84 -2.77 39.73
N LEU A 212 -2.46 -2.24 38.69
CA LEU A 212 -3.37 -1.09 38.79
C LEU A 212 -4.61 -1.39 39.62
N ALA A 213 -5.14 -2.60 39.56
CA ALA A 213 -6.29 -3.03 40.37
C ALA A 213 -5.94 -3.19 41.84
N SER A 214 -4.72 -3.64 42.19
CA SER A 214 -4.24 -3.76 43.56
C SER A 214 -3.87 -2.41 44.18
N SER A 215 -3.57 -1.40 43.38
CA SER A 215 -3.21 -0.05 43.80
C SER A 215 -4.44 0.87 44.05
N VAL A 216 -5.64 0.45 43.65
CA VAL A 216 -6.87 1.26 43.75
C VAL A 216 -7.89 0.53 44.59
N GLY A 217 -8.00 0.91 45.84
CA GLY A 217 -9.05 0.48 46.80
C GLY A 217 -10.44 1.05 46.47
N THR A 218 -10.87 1.19 45.21
CA THR A 218 -12.23 1.59 44.83
C THR A 218 -12.60 0.98 43.48
N PRO A 219 -13.79 0.35 43.34
CA PRO A 219 -14.19 -0.23 42.04
C PRO A 219 -14.48 0.88 41.01
N PRO A 220 -14.11 0.69 39.75
CA PRO A 220 -14.41 1.67 38.70
C PRO A 220 -15.93 1.73 38.47
N ARG A 221 -16.50 2.93 38.51
CA ARG A 221 -17.86 3.20 38.05
C ARG A 221 -17.94 2.86 36.56
N SER A 222 -18.90 2.00 36.22
CA SER A 222 -19.32 1.69 34.88
C SER A 222 -19.77 2.96 34.14
N GLY A 223 -19.11 3.33 33.08
CA GLY A 223 -19.63 4.35 32.17
C GLY A 223 -18.63 5.42 31.71
N GLU A 224 -17.50 5.03 31.20
CA GLU A 224 -16.79 5.87 30.23
C GLU A 224 -16.04 4.95 29.25
N ARG A 225 -16.59 4.83 28.05
CA ARG A 225 -15.86 4.31 26.89
C ARG A 225 -14.81 5.37 26.52
N SER A 226 -13.68 5.32 27.18
CA SER A 226 -12.50 6.06 26.75
C SER A 226 -12.02 5.45 25.43
N LEU A 227 -12.40 6.09 24.34
CA LEU A 227 -11.74 5.94 23.05
C LEU A 227 -10.33 6.51 23.23
N VAL A 228 -9.37 5.63 23.51
CA VAL A 228 -7.96 5.99 23.56
C VAL A 228 -7.52 6.37 22.15
N SER A 229 -7.49 7.65 21.88
CA SER A 229 -6.91 8.21 20.67
C SER A 229 -5.40 7.93 20.73
N ARG A 230 -4.92 7.05 19.84
CA ARG A 230 -3.50 6.92 19.54
C ARG A 230 -2.99 8.27 19.06
N GLY A 231 -1.82 8.72 19.55
CA GLY A 231 -1.22 10.01 19.25
C GLY A 231 -0.87 10.25 17.78
N GLY A 232 -1.90 10.42 16.95
CA GLY A 232 -1.90 10.96 15.61
C GLY A 232 -2.96 12.06 15.56
N ARG A 233 -2.94 12.94 14.58
CA ARG A 233 -3.98 13.93 14.38
C ARG A 233 -5.34 13.25 14.22
N SER A 234 -6.10 13.10 15.32
CA SER A 234 -7.48 12.64 15.23
C SER A 234 -8.32 13.76 14.66
N TYR A 235 -8.81 13.59 13.43
CA TYR A 235 -9.74 14.54 12.83
C TYR A 235 -11.10 14.45 13.54
N LYS A 236 -11.59 15.59 14.05
CA LYS A 236 -12.98 15.71 14.52
C LYS A 236 -13.93 15.66 13.32
N SER A 237 -15.15 15.15 13.50
CA SER A 237 -16.17 15.05 12.42
C SER A 237 -16.32 16.35 11.62
N GLY A 238 -16.40 17.50 12.26
CA GLY A 238 -16.49 18.80 11.58
C GLY A 238 -15.27 19.16 10.73
N GLN A 239 -14.08 18.62 11.03
CA GLN A 239 -12.89 18.82 10.17
C GLN A 239 -12.98 17.99 8.90
N ILE A 240 -13.42 16.74 9.00
CA ILE A 240 -13.63 15.87 7.83
C ILE A 240 -14.71 16.45 6.92
N GLN A 241 -15.84 16.90 7.47
CA GLN A 241 -16.89 17.56 6.68
C GLN A 241 -16.37 18.80 5.93
N ARG A 242 -15.48 19.58 6.57
CA ARG A 242 -14.81 20.73 5.92
C ARG A 242 -13.87 20.26 4.81
N LEU A 243 -13.10 19.19 5.02
CA LEU A 243 -12.23 18.60 3.99
C LEU A 243 -13.04 18.08 2.80
N MET A 244 -14.15 17.37 3.05
CA MET A 244 -15.06 16.89 2.01
C MET A 244 -15.61 18.08 1.17
N ARG A 245 -16.07 19.15 1.83
CA ARG A 245 -16.57 20.36 1.13
C ARG A 245 -15.52 21.07 0.29
N ASN A 246 -14.27 21.12 0.77
CA ASN A 246 -13.22 21.91 0.12
C ASN A 246 -12.47 21.13 -0.97
N ARG A 247 -12.41 19.80 -0.87
CA ARG A 247 -11.54 18.94 -1.73
C ARG A 247 -12.31 18.11 -2.74
N LEU A 248 -13.61 17.88 -2.52
CA LEU A 248 -14.41 17.07 -3.42
C LEU A 248 -15.22 17.97 -4.36
N PRO A 249 -15.36 17.61 -5.65
CA PRO A 249 -16.27 18.26 -6.57
C PRO A 249 -17.72 18.25 -6.02
N LYS A 250 -18.50 19.29 -6.29
CA LYS A 250 -19.88 19.43 -5.80
C LYS A 250 -20.72 18.19 -6.13
N ARG A 251 -20.60 17.66 -7.35
CA ARG A 251 -21.27 16.43 -7.79
C ARG A 251 -21.01 15.24 -6.85
N ILE A 252 -19.76 15.06 -6.42
CA ILE A 252 -19.40 13.98 -5.49
C ILE A 252 -19.96 14.21 -4.10
N GLN A 253 -19.94 15.46 -3.61
CA GLN A 253 -20.56 15.81 -2.32
C GLN A 253 -22.06 15.46 -2.32
N ASP A 254 -22.78 15.86 -3.38
CA ASP A 254 -24.22 15.61 -3.52
C ASP A 254 -24.50 14.11 -3.64
N LEU A 255 -23.68 13.36 -4.39
CA LEU A 255 -23.76 11.91 -4.48
C LEU A 255 -23.59 11.23 -3.11
N LEU A 256 -22.55 11.59 -2.34
CA LEU A 256 -22.30 11.01 -1.02
C LEU A 256 -23.46 11.30 -0.05
N ALA A 257 -24.05 12.51 -0.11
CA ALA A 257 -25.22 12.87 0.69
C ALA A 257 -26.47 12.06 0.28
N GLN A 258 -26.69 11.84 -1.02
CA GLN A 258 -27.79 11.01 -1.53
C GLN A 258 -27.66 9.54 -1.11
N LEU A 259 -26.43 8.98 -1.21
CA LEU A 259 -26.16 7.60 -0.75
C LEU A 259 -26.43 7.46 0.76
N GLY A 260 -26.01 8.43 1.56
CA GLY A 260 -26.30 8.44 3.00
C GLY A 260 -27.80 8.49 3.30
N LYS A 261 -28.57 9.31 2.58
CA LYS A 261 -30.02 9.43 2.72
C LYS A 261 -30.73 8.12 2.42
N VAL A 262 -30.42 7.46 1.29
CA VAL A 262 -31.00 6.15 0.96
C VAL A 262 -30.62 5.11 2.02
N GLY A 263 -29.42 5.19 2.61
CA GLY A 263 -29.03 4.35 3.74
C GLY A 263 -29.91 4.57 4.97
N ASP A 264 -30.20 5.84 5.31
CA ASP A 264 -31.10 6.16 6.42
C ASP A 264 -32.52 5.63 6.18
N ASP A 265 -33.05 5.80 4.94
CA ASP A 265 -34.38 5.33 4.56
C ASP A 265 -34.50 3.78 4.60
N LEU A 266 -33.41 3.07 4.34
CA LEU A 266 -33.33 1.61 4.39
C LEU A 266 -32.87 1.05 5.76
N GLY A 267 -32.50 1.89 6.71
CA GLY A 267 -31.92 1.48 8.00
C GLY A 267 -30.57 0.79 7.87
N MET A 268 -29.78 1.12 6.84
CA MET A 268 -28.48 0.54 6.57
C MET A 268 -27.37 1.56 6.83
N ALA A 269 -26.26 1.12 7.45
CA ALA A 269 -25.08 1.97 7.60
C ALA A 269 -24.27 2.01 6.31
N VAL A 270 -23.93 3.22 5.85
CA VAL A 270 -23.27 3.50 4.58
C VAL A 270 -21.94 4.20 4.82
N PHE A 271 -20.87 3.70 4.19
CA PHE A 271 -19.52 4.22 4.35
C PHE A 271 -18.84 4.40 3.00
N VAL A 272 -18.17 5.53 2.81
CA VAL A 272 -17.16 5.65 1.76
C VAL A 272 -15.81 5.23 2.32
N VAL A 273 -15.04 4.42 1.58
CA VAL A 273 -13.90 3.68 2.13
C VAL A 273 -12.65 3.72 1.24
N GLY A 274 -11.53 3.32 1.80
CA GLY A 274 -10.34 2.89 1.05
C GLY A 274 -9.54 3.99 0.38
N GLY A 275 -9.23 3.79 -0.89
CA GLY A 275 -8.40 4.68 -1.68
C GLY A 275 -8.94 6.10 -1.81
N PHE A 276 -10.25 6.24 -1.92
CA PHE A 276 -10.93 7.52 -1.98
C PHE A 276 -10.68 8.37 -0.72
N VAL A 277 -10.88 7.78 0.46
CA VAL A 277 -10.68 8.48 1.75
C VAL A 277 -9.21 8.87 1.92
N ARG A 278 -8.28 7.95 1.64
CA ARG A 278 -6.84 8.23 1.68
C ARG A 278 -6.46 9.39 0.75
N ASP A 279 -6.90 9.36 -0.50
CA ASP A 279 -6.51 10.35 -1.50
C ASP A 279 -7.14 11.72 -1.20
N MET A 280 -8.36 11.74 -0.67
CA MET A 280 -8.98 12.95 -0.13
C MET A 280 -8.14 13.55 1.03
N LEU A 281 -7.65 12.72 1.97
CA LEU A 281 -6.80 13.19 3.06
C LEU A 281 -5.44 13.70 2.57
N LEU A 282 -4.91 13.12 1.49
CA LEU A 282 -3.67 13.53 0.83
C LEU A 282 -3.83 14.72 -0.12
N ASN A 283 -5.04 15.25 -0.29
CA ASN A 283 -5.36 16.28 -1.28
C ASN A 283 -4.98 15.87 -2.72
N LYS A 284 -5.25 14.62 -3.08
CA LYS A 284 -5.09 14.08 -4.43
C LYS A 284 -6.46 13.86 -5.04
N GLU A 285 -6.60 14.22 -6.31
CA GLU A 285 -7.82 13.90 -7.05
C GLU A 285 -7.98 12.38 -7.17
N ASN A 286 -9.15 11.90 -6.77
CA ASN A 286 -9.57 10.52 -6.96
C ASN A 286 -11.10 10.51 -7.07
N LEU A 287 -11.61 10.08 -8.21
CA LEU A 287 -13.04 9.95 -8.49
C LEU A 287 -13.51 8.49 -8.41
N ASP A 288 -12.65 7.56 -7.99
CA ASP A 288 -12.97 6.15 -7.80
C ASP A 288 -13.65 5.97 -6.43
N VAL A 289 -14.99 6.03 -6.44
CA VAL A 289 -15.80 6.05 -5.22
C VAL A 289 -16.19 4.63 -4.84
N ASP A 290 -15.59 4.12 -3.76
CA ASP A 290 -15.89 2.83 -3.16
C ASP A 290 -16.84 3.00 -1.97
N ILE A 291 -18.01 2.38 -2.02
CA ILE A 291 -19.03 2.40 -0.96
C ILE A 291 -19.17 1.01 -0.33
N VAL A 292 -19.17 0.97 1.00
CA VAL A 292 -19.44 -0.25 1.78
C VAL A 292 -20.74 -0.07 2.58
N ILE A 293 -21.61 -1.07 2.49
CA ILE A 293 -22.90 -1.10 3.16
C ILE A 293 -22.87 -2.20 4.25
N GLU A 294 -23.19 -1.86 5.50
CA GLU A 294 -23.53 -2.90 6.49
C GLU A 294 -24.96 -3.35 6.23
N GLY A 295 -25.09 -4.42 5.45
CA GLY A 295 -26.32 -4.96 4.92
C GLY A 295 -26.17 -5.51 3.51
N ASP A 296 -27.28 -5.65 2.79
CA ASP A 296 -27.29 -6.10 1.40
C ASP A 296 -26.98 -4.94 0.44
N GLY A 297 -25.71 -4.83 0.03
CA GLY A 297 -25.25 -3.80 -0.91
C GLY A 297 -25.89 -3.91 -2.31
N VAL A 298 -26.32 -5.10 -2.73
CA VAL A 298 -27.01 -5.29 -4.02
C VAL A 298 -28.43 -4.71 -3.95
N ALA A 299 -29.17 -5.04 -2.89
CA ALA A 299 -30.51 -4.49 -2.67
C ALA A 299 -30.47 -2.96 -2.52
N PHE A 300 -29.46 -2.44 -1.79
CA PHE A 300 -29.20 -1.01 -1.67
C PHE A 300 -28.98 -0.36 -3.04
N ALA A 301 -28.11 -0.92 -3.87
CA ALA A 301 -27.78 -0.38 -5.19
C ALA A 301 -28.99 -0.39 -6.14
N GLU A 302 -29.80 -1.46 -6.10
CA GLU A 302 -31.04 -1.56 -6.87
C GLU A 302 -32.07 -0.51 -6.42
N CYS A 303 -32.19 -0.24 -5.11
CA CYS A 303 -33.06 0.80 -4.57
C CYS A 303 -32.58 2.19 -5.00
N PHE A 304 -31.30 2.49 -4.82
CA PHE A 304 -30.70 3.75 -5.24
C PHE A 304 -30.93 4.05 -6.73
N ALA A 305 -30.72 3.03 -7.61
CA ALA A 305 -30.87 3.20 -9.05
C ALA A 305 -32.31 3.45 -9.51
N ARG A 306 -33.33 3.08 -8.72
CA ARG A 306 -34.73 3.40 -9.04
C ARG A 306 -35.07 4.88 -8.83
N GLU A 307 -34.38 5.52 -7.91
CA GLU A 307 -34.64 6.93 -7.54
C GLU A 307 -33.71 7.90 -8.28
N HIS A 308 -32.63 7.40 -8.86
CA HIS A 308 -31.61 8.21 -9.51
C HIS A 308 -31.35 7.75 -10.94
N ASP A 309 -30.99 8.66 -11.83
CA ASP A 309 -30.72 8.37 -13.25
C ASP A 309 -29.38 7.63 -13.40
N CYS A 310 -29.35 6.34 -13.01
CA CYS A 310 -28.19 5.47 -13.20
C CYS A 310 -28.64 4.00 -13.41
N ARG A 311 -27.81 3.26 -14.12
CA ARG A 311 -27.97 1.81 -14.30
C ARG A 311 -27.17 1.06 -13.24
N VAL A 312 -27.68 -0.11 -12.81
CA VAL A 312 -26.98 -0.98 -11.86
C VAL A 312 -26.54 -2.28 -12.54
N ARG A 313 -25.31 -2.69 -12.28
CA ARG A 313 -24.77 -4.00 -12.66
C ARG A 313 -24.41 -4.77 -11.40
N CYS A 314 -25.14 -5.83 -11.10
CA CYS A 314 -25.01 -6.61 -9.87
C CYS A 314 -24.15 -7.86 -10.07
N HIS A 315 -23.35 -8.20 -9.07
CA HIS A 315 -22.62 -9.45 -8.92
C HIS A 315 -23.04 -10.13 -7.61
N ARG A 316 -24.24 -10.73 -7.58
CA ARG A 316 -24.89 -11.27 -6.37
C ARG A 316 -24.00 -12.26 -5.60
N LYS A 317 -23.22 -13.11 -6.31
CA LYS A 317 -22.29 -14.06 -5.66
C LYS A 317 -21.27 -13.39 -4.73
N PHE A 318 -20.87 -12.15 -5.03
CA PHE A 318 -19.85 -11.42 -4.28
C PHE A 318 -20.44 -10.28 -3.44
N GLY A 319 -21.77 -10.12 -3.42
CA GLY A 319 -22.43 -9.01 -2.72
C GLY A 319 -21.99 -7.64 -3.22
N THR A 320 -21.67 -7.50 -4.52
CA THR A 320 -21.20 -6.24 -5.10
C THR A 320 -22.08 -5.77 -6.24
N ALA A 321 -22.18 -4.46 -6.40
CA ALA A 321 -22.87 -3.81 -7.51
C ALA A 321 -22.09 -2.59 -7.99
N VAL A 322 -22.28 -2.21 -9.25
CA VAL A 322 -21.71 -1.00 -9.84
C VAL A 322 -22.85 -0.13 -10.34
N LEU A 323 -22.94 1.09 -9.83
CA LEU A 323 -23.80 2.13 -10.39
C LEU A 323 -23.08 2.77 -11.57
N ILE A 324 -23.78 2.90 -12.70
CA ILE A 324 -23.23 3.45 -13.95
C ILE A 324 -24.12 4.61 -14.38
N TYR A 325 -23.60 5.81 -14.32
CA TYR A 325 -24.26 7.04 -14.75
C TYR A 325 -24.23 7.19 -16.29
N PRO A 326 -25.09 8.06 -16.87
CA PRO A 326 -25.16 8.25 -18.33
C PRO A 326 -23.85 8.75 -18.96
N ASP A 327 -22.99 9.40 -18.19
CA ASP A 327 -21.65 9.87 -18.60
C ASP A 327 -20.53 8.87 -18.33
N ASP A 328 -20.86 7.59 -18.15
CA ASP A 328 -19.95 6.49 -17.82
C ASP A 328 -19.23 6.64 -16.47
N PHE A 329 -19.62 7.60 -15.61
CA PHE A 329 -19.15 7.66 -14.24
C PHE A 329 -19.66 6.45 -13.45
N LYS A 330 -18.77 5.84 -12.64
CA LYS A 330 -19.05 4.60 -11.92
C LYS A 330 -18.86 4.78 -10.42
N VAL A 331 -19.70 4.08 -9.66
CA VAL A 331 -19.61 3.98 -8.20
C VAL A 331 -19.67 2.51 -7.82
N ASP A 332 -18.66 2.02 -7.14
CA ASP A 332 -18.60 0.64 -6.68
C ASP A 332 -19.27 0.52 -5.31
N ILE A 333 -20.25 -0.41 -5.20
CA ILE A 333 -20.99 -0.70 -3.96
C ILE A 333 -20.71 -2.14 -3.56
N ALA A 334 -20.37 -2.37 -2.31
CA ALA A 334 -20.15 -3.69 -1.76
C ALA A 334 -20.84 -3.86 -0.40
N SER A 335 -21.37 -5.04 -0.12
CA SER A 335 -21.74 -5.43 1.23
C SER A 335 -20.49 -5.56 2.10
N ALA A 336 -20.53 -5.08 3.32
CA ALA A 336 -19.47 -5.31 4.31
C ALA A 336 -19.30 -6.82 4.52
N ARG A 337 -18.07 -7.30 4.39
CA ARG A 337 -17.80 -8.75 4.40
C ARG A 337 -16.51 -9.11 5.09
N MET A 338 -16.43 -10.34 5.60
CA MET A 338 -15.23 -11.02 6.03
C MET A 338 -14.76 -11.99 4.94
N GLU A 339 -13.46 -12.18 4.80
CA GLU A 339 -12.85 -13.07 3.83
C GLU A 339 -12.07 -14.17 4.53
N TYR A 340 -12.27 -15.42 4.11
CA TYR A 340 -11.55 -16.59 4.60
C TYR A 340 -10.73 -17.21 3.47
N TYR A 341 -9.43 -17.32 3.66
CA TYR A 341 -8.51 -17.90 2.68
C TYR A 341 -8.21 -19.33 3.04
N LEU A 342 -8.77 -20.31 2.34
CA LEU A 342 -8.56 -21.74 2.56
C LEU A 342 -7.12 -22.20 2.25
N LYS A 343 -6.44 -21.51 1.32
CA LYS A 343 -5.05 -21.80 0.92
C LYS A 343 -4.35 -20.48 0.55
N PRO A 344 -3.01 -20.40 0.73
CA PRO A 344 -2.23 -19.23 0.26
C PRO A 344 -2.49 -18.92 -1.21
N GLY A 345 -2.82 -17.66 -1.51
CA GLY A 345 -3.06 -17.18 -2.87
C GLY A 345 -4.37 -17.62 -3.53
N ALA A 346 -5.26 -18.36 -2.83
CA ALA A 346 -6.61 -18.71 -3.31
C ALA A 346 -7.53 -17.48 -3.36
N LEU A 347 -8.68 -17.64 -4.03
CA LEU A 347 -9.79 -16.69 -3.87
C LEU A 347 -10.45 -16.94 -2.50
N PRO A 348 -10.85 -15.89 -1.78
CA PRO A 348 -11.48 -16.03 -0.48
C PRO A 348 -12.95 -16.48 -0.58
N ASP A 349 -13.40 -17.23 0.43
CA ASP A 349 -14.81 -17.35 0.75
C ASP A 349 -15.28 -16.12 1.53
N ILE A 350 -16.52 -15.69 1.34
CA ILE A 350 -17.04 -14.43 1.87
C ILE A 350 -18.28 -14.65 2.75
N GLU A 351 -18.34 -13.90 3.86
CA GLU A 351 -19.50 -13.83 4.75
C GLU A 351 -19.84 -12.37 5.06
N HIS A 352 -21.11 -12.04 5.20
CA HIS A 352 -21.55 -10.69 5.59
C HIS A 352 -21.05 -10.35 6.99
N SER A 353 -20.58 -9.11 7.18
CA SER A 353 -19.97 -8.68 8.44
C SER A 353 -20.09 -7.17 8.65
N SER A 354 -19.45 -6.64 9.69
CA SER A 354 -19.37 -5.20 9.94
C SER A 354 -18.29 -4.51 9.10
N VAL A 355 -18.39 -3.18 8.95
CA VAL A 355 -17.35 -2.35 8.28
C VAL A 355 -15.98 -2.57 8.89
N LYS A 356 -15.88 -2.74 10.21
CA LYS A 356 -14.60 -3.01 10.90
C LYS A 356 -13.94 -4.28 10.37
N MET A 357 -14.72 -5.34 10.14
CA MET A 357 -14.21 -6.60 9.61
C MET A 357 -13.88 -6.48 8.11
N ASP A 358 -14.69 -5.74 7.34
CA ASP A 358 -14.36 -5.44 5.94
C ASP A 358 -13.03 -4.70 5.81
N LEU A 359 -12.79 -3.72 6.66
CA LEU A 359 -11.52 -2.99 6.68
C LEU A 359 -10.34 -3.88 7.11
N SER A 360 -10.56 -4.91 7.95
CA SER A 360 -9.50 -5.82 8.43
C SER A 360 -8.90 -6.72 7.35
N ARG A 361 -9.63 -7.02 6.28
CA ARG A 361 -9.19 -7.87 5.16
C ARG A 361 -8.44 -7.12 4.07
N ARG A 362 -8.40 -5.77 4.13
CA ARG A 362 -7.72 -4.94 3.14
C ARG A 362 -6.20 -5.13 3.17
N ASP A 363 -5.53 -4.58 2.19
CA ASP A 363 -4.10 -4.80 1.97
C ASP A 363 -3.21 -4.02 2.96
N PHE A 364 -3.43 -2.71 3.09
CA PHE A 364 -2.58 -1.81 3.88
C PHE A 364 -3.42 -0.90 4.77
N THR A 365 -2.87 -0.50 5.90
CA THR A 365 -3.51 0.38 6.90
C THR A 365 -4.01 1.69 6.29
N ILE A 366 -3.26 2.29 5.36
CA ILE A 366 -3.64 3.53 4.66
C ILE A 366 -4.93 3.39 3.81
N ASN A 367 -5.36 2.17 3.51
CA ASN A 367 -6.59 1.86 2.76
C ASN A 367 -7.72 1.36 3.68
N THR A 368 -7.54 1.39 5.01
CA THR A 368 -8.55 0.94 5.99
C THR A 368 -9.31 2.09 6.64
N LEU A 369 -9.33 3.23 6.01
CA LEU A 369 -10.09 4.39 6.46
C LEU A 369 -11.49 4.34 5.88
N ALA A 370 -12.49 4.72 6.68
CA ALA A 370 -13.87 4.84 6.27
C ALA A 370 -14.48 6.14 6.80
N ILE A 371 -15.41 6.74 6.04
CA ILE A 371 -16.19 7.90 6.49
C ILE A 371 -17.66 7.52 6.43
N SER A 372 -18.38 7.72 7.53
CA SER A 372 -19.82 7.50 7.61
C SER A 372 -20.57 8.55 6.79
N LEU A 373 -21.60 8.08 6.02
CA LEU A 373 -22.45 8.91 5.17
C LEU A 373 -23.86 9.10 5.73
N ASN A 374 -24.28 8.31 6.71
CA ASN A 374 -25.57 8.45 7.37
C ASN A 374 -25.67 9.80 8.10
N ARG A 375 -26.87 10.37 8.14
CA ARG A 375 -27.13 11.74 8.64
C ARG A 375 -26.57 11.98 10.03
N ASP A 376 -26.81 11.05 10.96
CA ASP A 376 -26.43 11.19 12.37
C ASP A 376 -24.92 11.12 12.60
N ALA A 377 -24.18 10.49 11.69
CA ALA A 377 -22.72 10.29 11.77
C ALA A 377 -21.98 10.85 10.54
N TYR A 378 -22.61 11.73 9.74
CA TYR A 378 -22.05 12.21 8.49
C TYR A 378 -20.68 12.88 8.70
N GLY A 379 -19.68 12.37 7.98
CA GLY A 379 -18.31 12.87 8.10
C GLY A 379 -17.54 12.34 9.32
N GLU A 380 -18.05 11.35 10.05
CA GLU A 380 -17.27 10.64 11.06
C GLU A 380 -16.23 9.74 10.38
N LEU A 381 -14.95 9.94 10.74
CA LEU A 381 -13.84 9.15 10.21
C LEU A 381 -13.57 7.96 11.14
N LEU A 382 -13.69 6.76 10.59
CA LEU A 382 -13.38 5.50 11.26
C LEU A 382 -11.96 5.05 10.91
N ASP A 383 -11.10 4.96 11.90
CA ASP A 383 -9.71 4.47 11.79
C ASP A 383 -9.42 3.43 12.87
N TYR A 384 -9.69 2.16 12.58
CA TYR A 384 -9.46 1.05 13.50
C TYR A 384 -8.02 0.53 13.49
N TYR A 385 -7.26 0.83 12.44
CA TYR A 385 -5.96 0.20 12.16
C TYR A 385 -4.79 1.18 12.10
N GLY A 386 -5.03 2.47 12.40
CA GLY A 386 -4.01 3.50 12.44
C GLY A 386 -3.59 4.03 11.06
N GLY A 387 -4.51 4.01 10.10
CA GLY A 387 -4.27 4.48 8.72
C GLY A 387 -3.92 5.96 8.64
N GLN A 388 -4.52 6.83 9.48
CA GLN A 388 -4.17 8.25 9.55
C GLN A 388 -2.70 8.46 9.93
N ARG A 389 -2.24 7.77 10.99
CA ARG A 389 -0.84 7.82 11.42
C ARG A 389 0.09 7.39 10.29
N ASP A 390 -0.24 6.31 9.58
CA ASP A 390 0.59 5.79 8.52
C ASP A 390 0.62 6.71 7.29
N ILE A 391 -0.44 7.47 7.05
CA ILE A 391 -0.46 8.57 6.06
C ILE A 391 0.48 9.70 6.48
N ASP A 392 0.43 10.13 7.74
CA ASP A 392 1.30 11.18 8.29
C ASP A 392 2.77 10.75 8.28
N ASP A 393 3.05 9.50 8.67
CA ASP A 393 4.38 8.86 8.64
C ASP A 393 4.86 8.57 7.21
N LYS A 394 4.01 8.69 6.19
CA LYS A 394 4.25 8.26 4.80
C LYS A 394 4.71 6.81 4.71
N ALA A 395 4.06 5.93 5.44
CA ALA A 395 4.44 4.52 5.58
C ALA A 395 3.38 3.57 4.99
N ILE A 396 3.86 2.53 4.28
CA ILE A 396 3.04 1.41 3.82
C ILE A 396 3.19 0.27 4.84
N ARG A 397 2.12 -0.04 5.58
CA ARG A 397 2.11 -1.13 6.58
C ARG A 397 0.97 -2.10 6.30
N VAL A 398 1.25 -3.39 6.40
CA VAL A 398 0.22 -4.45 6.35
C VAL A 398 -0.54 -4.49 7.68
N LEU A 399 -1.76 -5.01 7.65
CA LEU A 399 -2.61 -5.10 8.83
C LEU A 399 -2.16 -6.21 9.79
N HIS A 400 -1.61 -7.30 9.25
CA HIS A 400 -1.15 -8.46 10.03
C HIS A 400 -0.03 -9.22 9.29
N ASN A 401 0.72 -10.02 10.06
CA ASN A 401 1.94 -10.68 9.56
C ASN A 401 1.71 -11.72 8.45
N LEU A 402 0.53 -12.29 8.34
CA LEU A 402 0.19 -13.25 7.27
C LEU A 402 -0.43 -12.61 6.02
N SER A 403 -0.46 -11.30 5.93
CA SER A 403 -1.08 -10.56 4.83
C SER A 403 -0.57 -11.00 3.45
N PHE A 404 0.74 -11.22 3.30
CA PHE A 404 1.35 -11.71 2.05
C PHE A 404 1.20 -13.24 1.86
N VAL A 405 0.90 -14.00 2.92
CA VAL A 405 0.56 -15.43 2.83
C VAL A 405 -0.84 -15.59 2.28
N GLU A 406 -1.80 -14.82 2.79
CA GLU A 406 -3.18 -14.83 2.34
C GLU A 406 -3.29 -14.35 0.89
N ASP A 407 -2.68 -13.23 0.56
CA ASP A 407 -2.64 -12.71 -0.81
C ASP A 407 -1.24 -12.23 -1.22
N PRO A 408 -0.43 -13.08 -1.87
CA PRO A 408 0.90 -12.69 -2.31
C PRO A 408 0.92 -11.57 -3.38
N THR A 409 -0.20 -11.27 -4.06
CA THR A 409 -0.26 -10.14 -5.02
C THR A 409 -0.06 -8.79 -4.32
N ARG A 410 -0.31 -8.72 -3.01
CA ARG A 410 -0.04 -7.53 -2.19
C ARG A 410 1.43 -7.09 -2.23
N VAL A 411 2.36 -7.98 -2.60
CA VAL A 411 3.79 -7.63 -2.84
C VAL A 411 3.92 -6.59 -3.95
N PHE A 412 3.25 -6.80 -5.08
CA PHE A 412 3.24 -5.85 -6.19
C PHE A 412 2.52 -4.55 -5.80
N ARG A 413 1.40 -4.67 -5.09
CA ARG A 413 0.61 -3.54 -4.59
C ARG A 413 1.40 -2.66 -3.62
N ALA A 414 2.17 -3.27 -2.69
CA ALA A 414 3.05 -2.56 -1.77
C ALA A 414 4.02 -1.65 -2.52
N VAL A 415 4.73 -2.22 -3.51
CA VAL A 415 5.68 -1.47 -4.34
C VAL A 415 4.97 -0.41 -5.18
N ARG A 416 3.79 -0.69 -5.74
CA ARG A 416 3.02 0.28 -6.50
C ARG A 416 2.61 1.47 -5.64
N PHE A 417 2.07 1.24 -4.43
CA PHE A 417 1.71 2.32 -3.52
C PHE A 417 2.94 3.09 -2.99
N GLU A 418 4.05 2.40 -2.68
CA GLU A 418 5.31 3.03 -2.30
C GLU A 418 5.71 4.09 -3.32
N GLN A 419 5.70 3.76 -4.60
CA GLN A 419 6.14 4.65 -5.68
C GLN A 419 5.07 5.69 -6.05
N ARG A 420 3.80 5.30 -6.18
CA ARG A 420 2.69 6.19 -6.55
C ARG A 420 2.45 7.28 -5.51
N LEU A 421 2.53 6.96 -4.22
CA LEU A 421 2.28 7.88 -3.13
C LEU A 421 3.54 8.65 -2.70
N GLY A 422 4.74 8.14 -3.01
CA GLY A 422 6.01 8.64 -2.48
C GLY A 422 6.21 8.27 -1.01
N PHE A 423 5.66 7.12 -0.60
CA PHE A 423 5.76 6.58 0.75
C PHE A 423 6.90 5.58 0.85
N GLN A 424 7.15 5.05 2.05
CA GLN A 424 8.15 4.00 2.30
C GLN A 424 7.47 2.75 2.86
N ILE A 425 7.89 1.58 2.40
CA ILE A 425 7.45 0.32 3.00
C ILE A 425 8.06 0.22 4.41
N GLY A 426 7.21 0.06 5.44
CA GLY A 426 7.65 -0.08 6.83
C GLY A 426 8.53 -1.31 7.03
N LYS A 427 9.48 -1.26 7.98
CA LYS A 427 10.48 -2.33 8.23
C LYS A 427 9.85 -3.72 8.40
N GLN A 428 8.80 -3.84 9.23
CA GLN A 428 8.07 -5.10 9.42
C GLN A 428 7.43 -5.58 8.11
N THR A 429 6.77 -4.67 7.37
CA THR A 429 6.14 -5.00 6.09
C THR A 429 7.17 -5.47 5.06
N GLU A 430 8.33 -4.82 4.99
CA GLU A 430 9.42 -5.24 4.10
C GLU A 430 10.03 -6.60 4.50
N HIS A 431 10.17 -6.85 5.80
CA HIS A 431 10.58 -8.16 6.30
C HIS A 431 9.62 -9.27 5.85
N LEU A 432 8.32 -9.10 6.07
CA LEU A 432 7.28 -10.05 5.67
C LEU A 432 7.19 -10.23 4.16
N LEU A 433 7.37 -9.14 3.39
CA LEU A 433 7.43 -9.19 1.93
C LEU A 433 8.61 -10.04 1.45
N ASN A 434 9.81 -9.81 2.00
CA ASN A 434 10.99 -10.61 1.67
C ASN A 434 10.81 -12.08 2.06
N SER A 435 10.14 -12.35 3.20
CA SER A 435 9.78 -13.72 3.61
C SER A 435 8.83 -14.38 2.61
N ALA A 436 7.80 -13.68 2.14
CA ALA A 436 6.87 -14.20 1.14
C ALA A 436 7.57 -14.56 -0.19
N VAL A 437 8.55 -13.77 -0.61
CA VAL A 437 9.37 -14.06 -1.80
C VAL A 437 10.25 -15.30 -1.57
N ARG A 438 10.94 -15.38 -0.41
CA ARG A 438 11.78 -16.56 -0.07
C ARG A 438 11.00 -17.85 0.03
N LEU A 439 9.78 -17.79 0.59
CA LEU A 439 8.87 -18.93 0.73
C LEU A 439 8.20 -19.36 -0.58
N GLY A 440 8.49 -18.70 -1.69
CA GLY A 440 7.91 -19.01 -3.01
C GLY A 440 6.39 -18.84 -3.07
N LEU A 441 5.79 -17.95 -2.26
CA LEU A 441 4.34 -17.79 -2.21
C LEU A 441 3.78 -17.22 -3.52
N LEU A 442 4.56 -16.46 -4.28
CA LEU A 442 4.18 -15.95 -5.59
C LEU A 442 3.93 -17.05 -6.63
N ASP A 443 4.55 -18.24 -6.47
CA ASP A 443 4.32 -19.37 -7.37
C ASP A 443 2.94 -20.01 -7.18
N LYS A 444 2.30 -19.78 -6.03
CA LYS A 444 0.95 -20.25 -5.72
C LYS A 444 -0.16 -19.37 -6.30
N VAL A 445 0.19 -18.19 -6.80
CA VAL A 445 -0.77 -17.23 -7.40
C VAL A 445 -0.94 -17.49 -8.88
N SER A 446 -2.19 -17.38 -9.36
CA SER A 446 -2.46 -17.46 -10.80
C SER A 446 -1.73 -16.38 -11.59
N GLY A 447 -1.21 -16.75 -12.76
CA GLY A 447 -0.48 -15.81 -13.63
C GLY A 447 -1.29 -14.59 -14.02
N LYS A 448 -2.60 -14.77 -14.22
CA LYS A 448 -3.53 -13.67 -14.53
C LYS A 448 -3.57 -12.60 -13.43
N ARG A 449 -3.59 -13.00 -12.15
CA ARG A 449 -3.59 -12.05 -11.02
C ARG A 449 -2.27 -11.28 -10.95
N ILE A 450 -1.14 -11.96 -11.14
CA ILE A 450 0.18 -11.32 -11.19
C ILE A 450 0.26 -10.35 -12.36
N PHE A 451 -0.21 -10.77 -13.54
CA PHE A 451 -0.22 -9.91 -14.71
C PHE A 451 -1.07 -8.65 -14.51
N THR A 452 -2.22 -8.77 -13.85
CA THR A 452 -3.07 -7.60 -13.53
C THR A 452 -2.30 -6.55 -12.71
N GLU A 453 -1.55 -6.95 -11.68
CA GLU A 453 -0.78 -5.99 -10.89
C GLU A 453 0.42 -5.42 -11.66
N LEU A 454 1.11 -6.22 -12.47
CA LEU A 454 2.16 -5.73 -13.38
C LEU A 454 1.62 -4.75 -14.40
N TYR A 455 0.45 -5.03 -14.98
CA TYR A 455 -0.24 -4.14 -15.90
C TYR A 455 -0.52 -2.78 -15.26
N LEU A 456 -1.04 -2.78 -14.01
CA LEU A 456 -1.29 -1.55 -13.25
C LEU A 456 0.01 -0.76 -12.98
N ILE A 457 1.10 -1.46 -12.63
CA ILE A 457 2.41 -0.82 -12.40
C ILE A 457 2.95 -0.21 -13.71
N LEU A 458 2.86 -0.93 -14.82
CA LEU A 458 3.40 -0.48 -16.11
C LEU A 458 2.55 0.65 -16.75
N ASN A 459 1.31 0.84 -16.31
CA ASN A 459 0.46 1.98 -16.68
C ASN A 459 0.61 3.20 -15.78
N GLU A 460 1.39 3.12 -14.70
CA GLU A 460 1.69 4.30 -13.91
C GLU A 460 2.50 5.32 -14.73
N HIS A 461 2.39 6.59 -14.40
CA HIS A 461 3.10 7.66 -15.12
C HIS A 461 4.62 7.44 -15.19
N ARG A 462 5.21 6.88 -14.12
CA ARG A 462 6.63 6.55 -14.02
C ARG A 462 6.83 5.13 -13.49
N PRO A 463 6.78 4.10 -14.34
CA PRO A 463 6.85 2.71 -13.88
C PRO A 463 8.27 2.25 -13.49
N LEU A 464 9.33 2.91 -13.98
CA LEU A 464 10.72 2.51 -13.74
C LEU A 464 11.10 2.35 -12.27
N PRO A 465 10.77 3.29 -11.34
CA PRO A 465 11.09 3.14 -9.92
C PRO A 465 10.47 1.87 -9.32
N ALA A 466 9.21 1.57 -9.67
CA ALA A 466 8.54 0.36 -9.20
C ALA A 466 9.19 -0.92 -9.74
N ILE A 467 9.52 -0.97 -11.02
CA ILE A 467 10.22 -2.11 -11.64
C ILE A 467 11.61 -2.30 -11.01
N THR A 468 12.35 -1.22 -10.78
CA THR A 468 13.65 -1.27 -10.09
C THR A 468 13.52 -1.79 -8.66
N ARG A 469 12.47 -1.36 -7.94
CA ARG A 469 12.19 -1.81 -6.58
C ARG A 469 11.82 -3.30 -6.54
N LEU A 470 10.96 -3.76 -7.45
CA LEU A 470 10.62 -5.19 -7.61
C LEU A 470 11.87 -6.05 -7.92
N ALA A 471 12.77 -5.55 -8.76
CA ALA A 471 14.04 -6.21 -9.04
C ALA A 471 14.94 -6.29 -7.79
N LYS A 472 15.06 -5.20 -7.01
CA LYS A 472 15.82 -5.16 -5.74
C LYS A 472 15.28 -6.16 -4.71
N LEU A 473 13.97 -6.33 -4.66
CA LEU A 473 13.28 -7.27 -3.77
C LEU A 473 13.26 -8.73 -4.31
N ASN A 474 13.93 -9.00 -5.43
CA ASN A 474 13.95 -10.30 -6.13
C ASN A 474 12.56 -10.80 -6.60
N VAL A 475 11.55 -9.94 -6.67
CA VAL A 475 10.20 -10.32 -7.11
C VAL A 475 10.18 -10.67 -8.59
N LEU A 476 10.88 -9.90 -9.44
CA LEU A 476 10.92 -10.18 -10.88
C LEU A 476 11.61 -11.52 -11.21
N SER A 477 12.58 -11.95 -10.40
CA SER A 477 13.26 -13.25 -10.59
C SER A 477 12.36 -14.45 -10.33
N THR A 478 11.28 -14.29 -9.53
CA THR A 478 10.27 -15.36 -9.36
C THR A 478 9.41 -15.55 -10.60
N LEU A 479 9.30 -14.54 -11.45
CA LEU A 479 8.58 -14.63 -12.73
C LEU A 479 9.43 -15.28 -13.79
N HIS A 480 10.71 -14.90 -13.89
CA HIS A 480 11.71 -15.52 -14.75
C HIS A 480 13.13 -15.15 -14.26
N PRO A 481 14.06 -16.12 -14.12
CA PRO A 481 15.40 -15.89 -13.56
C PRO A 481 16.21 -14.79 -14.27
N ALA A 482 16.03 -14.64 -15.58
CA ALA A 482 16.72 -13.60 -16.37
C ALA A 482 16.22 -12.16 -16.08
N LEU A 483 15.10 -11.99 -15.37
CA LEU A 483 14.59 -10.69 -14.92
C LEU A 483 15.20 -10.28 -13.56
N SER A 484 16.48 -10.55 -13.39
CA SER A 484 17.21 -10.27 -12.15
C SER A 484 17.66 -8.79 -12.06
N LYS A 485 18.27 -8.43 -10.92
CA LYS A 485 18.84 -7.10 -10.62
C LYS A 485 19.90 -6.58 -11.62
N LYS A 486 20.44 -7.46 -12.48
CA LYS A 486 21.53 -7.13 -13.41
C LYS A 486 21.06 -6.41 -14.68
N VAL A 487 19.76 -6.27 -14.92
CA VAL A 487 19.23 -5.59 -16.10
C VAL A 487 19.25 -4.08 -15.87
N ASP A 488 19.92 -3.34 -16.73
CA ASP A 488 19.86 -1.88 -16.75
C ASP A 488 18.54 -1.42 -17.38
N TYR A 489 17.51 -1.34 -16.54
CA TYR A 489 16.19 -0.87 -16.97
C TYR A 489 16.17 0.64 -17.27
N ALA A 490 17.01 1.45 -16.64
CA ALA A 490 16.89 2.90 -16.66
C ALA A 490 17.01 3.46 -18.09
N ARG A 491 18.08 3.08 -18.79
CA ARG A 491 18.33 3.54 -20.15
C ARG A 491 17.19 3.18 -21.10
N PHE A 492 16.76 1.92 -21.10
CA PHE A 492 15.74 1.46 -22.04
C PHE A 492 14.34 2.01 -21.74
N PHE A 493 14.03 2.23 -20.46
CA PHE A 493 12.76 2.88 -20.08
C PHE A 493 12.72 4.34 -20.54
N ASP A 494 13.81 5.09 -20.42
CA ASP A 494 13.87 6.48 -20.88
C ASP A 494 13.75 6.58 -22.40
N GLU A 495 14.45 5.73 -23.15
CA GLU A 495 14.34 5.71 -24.60
C GLU A 495 12.92 5.30 -25.06
N ALA A 496 12.30 4.30 -24.41
CA ALA A 496 10.93 3.91 -24.73
C ALA A 496 9.94 5.04 -24.41
N ARG A 497 10.11 5.73 -23.30
CA ARG A 497 9.28 6.89 -22.95
C ARG A 497 9.39 7.98 -24.00
N ARG A 498 10.62 8.36 -24.40
CA ARG A 498 10.83 9.36 -25.47
C ARG A 498 10.18 8.96 -26.78
N ALA A 499 10.27 7.68 -27.14
CA ALA A 499 9.65 7.18 -28.37
C ALA A 499 8.11 7.24 -28.31
N MET A 500 7.51 6.89 -27.14
CA MET A 500 6.07 6.98 -26.94
C MET A 500 5.59 8.44 -26.89
N ASP A 501 6.28 9.31 -26.16
CA ASP A 501 5.95 10.73 -26.06
C ASP A 501 6.03 11.40 -27.46
N TRP A 502 7.05 11.04 -28.26
CA TRP A 502 7.13 11.47 -29.67
C TRP A 502 5.93 10.96 -30.50
N TYR A 503 5.53 9.70 -30.32
CA TYR A 503 4.39 9.14 -31.04
C TYR A 503 3.07 9.83 -30.68
N ASP A 504 2.85 10.12 -29.40
CA ASP A 504 1.66 10.82 -28.93
C ASP A 504 1.53 12.23 -29.55
N LEU A 505 2.67 12.91 -29.79
CA LEU A 505 2.70 14.22 -30.47
C LEU A 505 2.33 14.16 -31.96
N LEU A 506 2.26 12.99 -32.58
CA LEU A 506 1.85 12.85 -33.98
C LEU A 506 0.33 12.91 -34.18
N TYR A 507 -0.47 12.83 -33.09
CA TYR A 507 -1.93 12.87 -33.12
C TYR A 507 -2.56 11.92 -34.17
N THR A 508 -2.02 10.69 -34.28
CA THR A 508 -2.42 9.71 -35.30
C THR A 508 -3.84 9.15 -35.11
N GLY A 509 -4.52 9.47 -33.97
CA GLY A 509 -5.84 8.93 -33.60
C GLY A 509 -5.80 7.45 -33.14
N GLN A 510 -4.64 6.80 -33.15
CA GLN A 510 -4.43 5.44 -32.68
C GLN A 510 -3.59 5.47 -31.39
N PRO A 511 -4.17 5.23 -30.21
CA PRO A 511 -3.43 5.24 -28.96
C PRO A 511 -2.43 4.07 -28.92
N CYS A 512 -1.23 4.33 -28.40
CA CYS A 512 -0.24 3.31 -28.10
C CYS A 512 -0.52 2.67 -26.72
N GLU A 513 -0.45 1.35 -26.63
CA GLU A 513 -0.54 0.65 -25.36
C GLU A 513 0.78 0.78 -24.57
N ARG A 514 0.90 1.83 -23.72
CA ARG A 514 2.15 2.20 -23.01
C ARG A 514 2.68 1.07 -22.14
N TRP A 515 1.80 0.33 -21.45
CA TRP A 515 2.18 -0.82 -20.64
C TRP A 515 2.92 -1.89 -21.45
N LEU A 516 2.48 -2.13 -22.70
CA LEU A 516 3.08 -3.13 -23.57
C LEU A 516 4.50 -2.73 -24.00
N CYS A 517 4.71 -1.45 -24.33
CA CYS A 517 6.03 -0.93 -24.61
C CYS A 517 6.99 -1.13 -23.43
N TYR A 518 6.56 -0.79 -22.21
CA TYR A 518 7.37 -0.99 -21.03
C TYR A 518 7.58 -2.48 -20.69
N PHE A 519 6.57 -3.34 -20.91
CA PHE A 519 6.72 -4.78 -20.72
C PHE A 519 7.75 -5.37 -21.69
N LEU A 520 7.73 -4.95 -22.94
CA LEU A 520 8.72 -5.37 -23.95
C LEU A 520 10.15 -4.93 -23.57
N VAL A 521 10.29 -3.76 -22.95
CA VAL A 521 11.56 -3.29 -22.40
C VAL A 521 12.00 -4.14 -21.20
N CYS A 522 11.09 -4.38 -20.25
CA CYS A 522 11.38 -5.23 -19.08
C CYS A 522 11.88 -6.61 -19.47
N THR A 523 11.30 -7.17 -20.52
CA THR A 523 11.59 -8.51 -21.00
C THR A 523 12.71 -8.56 -22.05
N SER A 524 13.42 -7.44 -22.26
CA SER A 524 14.43 -7.32 -23.33
C SER A 524 15.60 -8.31 -23.21
N ALA A 525 15.91 -8.77 -22.01
CA ALA A 525 16.95 -9.78 -21.75
C ALA A 525 16.52 -11.21 -22.08
N LEU A 526 15.22 -11.47 -22.29
CA LEU A 526 14.70 -12.79 -22.61
C LEU A 526 14.87 -13.15 -24.08
N ASP A 527 15.27 -14.38 -24.35
CA ASP A 527 15.20 -14.98 -25.68
C ASP A 527 13.74 -15.37 -26.05
N ARG A 528 13.55 -15.97 -27.23
CA ARG A 528 12.22 -16.37 -27.70
C ARG A 528 11.57 -17.43 -26.80
N SER A 529 12.36 -18.34 -26.23
CA SER A 529 11.87 -19.38 -25.32
C SER A 529 11.50 -18.79 -23.96
N GLY A 530 12.34 -17.93 -23.41
CA GLY A 530 12.09 -17.25 -22.14
C GLY A 530 10.84 -16.36 -22.17
N ILE A 531 10.62 -15.60 -23.27
CA ILE A 531 9.40 -14.79 -23.36
C ILE A 531 8.15 -15.65 -23.53
N ARG A 532 8.23 -16.80 -24.23
CA ARG A 532 7.13 -17.76 -24.33
C ARG A 532 6.77 -18.32 -22.94
N ASN A 533 7.75 -18.79 -22.19
CA ASN A 533 7.56 -19.31 -20.85
C ASN A 533 6.95 -18.26 -19.92
N LEU A 534 7.41 -16.99 -20.01
CA LEU A 534 6.84 -15.88 -19.23
C LEU A 534 5.38 -15.59 -19.62
N CYS A 535 5.06 -15.59 -20.93
CA CYS A 535 3.68 -15.43 -21.40
C CYS A 535 2.76 -16.54 -20.90
N ASP A 536 3.25 -17.80 -20.87
CA ASP A 536 2.51 -18.94 -20.32
C ASP A 536 2.31 -18.78 -18.81
N ARG A 537 3.37 -18.45 -18.08
CA ARG A 537 3.31 -18.21 -16.62
C ARG A 537 2.31 -17.09 -16.25
N LEU A 538 2.29 -16.00 -17.00
CA LEU A 538 1.42 -14.85 -16.77
C LEU A 538 0.04 -14.97 -17.43
N GLN A 539 -0.22 -16.04 -18.18
CA GLN A 539 -1.48 -16.25 -18.90
C GLN A 539 -1.85 -15.07 -19.82
N ILE A 540 -0.87 -14.59 -20.57
CA ILE A 540 -1.04 -13.44 -21.49
C ILE A 540 -2.05 -13.79 -22.58
N MET A 541 -2.94 -12.86 -22.91
CA MET A 541 -3.95 -13.01 -23.97
C MET A 541 -3.31 -13.27 -25.35
N PRO A 542 -3.94 -14.09 -26.20
CA PRO A 542 -3.37 -14.49 -27.51
C PRO A 542 -2.91 -13.32 -28.38
N ARG A 543 -3.69 -12.23 -28.45
CA ARG A 543 -3.36 -11.04 -29.24
C ARG A 543 -2.01 -10.41 -28.86
N TYR A 544 -1.67 -10.39 -27.58
CA TYR A 544 -0.40 -9.83 -27.09
C TYR A 544 0.75 -10.85 -27.22
N ARG A 545 0.45 -12.14 -27.18
CA ARG A 545 1.46 -13.19 -27.34
C ARG A 545 2.12 -13.12 -28.71
N ASP A 546 1.34 -12.91 -29.78
CA ASP A 546 1.90 -12.75 -31.12
C ASP A 546 2.89 -11.57 -31.16
N ILE A 547 2.49 -10.41 -30.63
CA ILE A 547 3.34 -9.21 -30.57
C ILE A 547 4.62 -9.48 -29.79
N MET A 548 4.52 -10.09 -28.61
CA MET A 548 5.65 -10.32 -27.70
C MET A 548 6.62 -11.39 -28.19
N ILE A 549 6.15 -12.40 -28.93
CA ILE A 549 6.97 -13.55 -29.33
C ILE A 549 7.40 -13.42 -30.79
N GLU A 550 6.43 -13.37 -31.74
CA GLU A 550 6.70 -13.45 -33.16
C GLU A 550 7.15 -12.12 -33.73
N GLN A 551 6.36 -11.06 -33.55
CA GLN A 551 6.70 -9.74 -34.10
C GLN A 551 7.98 -9.20 -33.45
N ARG A 552 8.17 -9.37 -32.14
CA ARG A 552 9.42 -8.99 -31.45
C ARG A 552 10.64 -9.70 -32.03
N SER A 553 10.54 -11.01 -32.25
CA SER A 553 11.64 -11.79 -32.87
C SER A 553 12.00 -11.28 -34.26
N THR A 554 10.98 -11.06 -35.08
CA THR A 554 11.12 -10.49 -36.44
C THR A 554 11.75 -9.09 -36.37
N ALA A 555 11.25 -8.22 -35.51
CA ALA A 555 11.74 -6.85 -35.33
C ALA A 555 13.21 -6.78 -34.92
N LEU A 556 13.65 -7.65 -33.99
CA LEU A 556 15.06 -7.73 -33.60
C LEU A 556 15.96 -8.22 -34.74
N GLY A 557 15.46 -9.09 -35.59
CA GLY A 557 16.14 -9.50 -36.84
C GLY A 557 16.32 -8.33 -37.83
N ILE A 558 15.22 -7.62 -38.08
CA ILE A 558 15.19 -6.43 -38.92
C ILE A 558 16.14 -5.34 -38.38
N LEU A 559 16.07 -5.06 -37.06
CA LEU A 559 16.91 -4.06 -36.43
C LEU A 559 18.39 -4.36 -36.61
N ARG A 560 18.84 -5.62 -36.38
CA ARG A 560 20.22 -6.04 -36.63
C ARG A 560 20.64 -5.86 -38.09
N GLN A 561 19.74 -6.17 -39.03
CA GLN A 561 19.99 -6.00 -40.46
C GLN A 561 20.17 -4.51 -40.81
N LEU A 562 19.32 -3.62 -40.26
CA LEU A 562 19.41 -2.18 -40.50
C LEU A 562 20.67 -1.56 -39.89
N GLU A 563 21.06 -1.98 -38.68
CA GLU A 563 22.27 -1.49 -38.03
C GLU A 563 23.58 -1.95 -38.68
N ARG A 564 23.59 -3.10 -39.36
CA ARG A 564 24.76 -3.62 -40.08
C ARG A 564 24.97 -2.95 -41.43
N ARG A 565 24.02 -2.14 -41.94
CA ARG A 565 24.17 -1.45 -43.23
C ARG A 565 25.33 -0.47 -43.21
N LYS A 566 25.99 -0.32 -44.37
CA LYS A 566 27.07 0.69 -44.52
C LYS A 566 26.52 2.11 -44.27
N PRO A 567 27.25 2.97 -43.60
CA PRO A 567 26.87 4.38 -43.44
C PRO A 567 26.57 5.01 -44.81
N GLY A 568 25.53 5.85 -44.89
CA GLY A 568 25.11 6.50 -46.15
C GLY A 568 24.21 5.67 -47.07
N THR A 569 24.00 4.37 -46.80
CA THR A 569 23.16 3.53 -47.64
C THR A 569 21.70 3.54 -47.12
N GLN A 570 20.79 4.24 -47.81
CA GLN A 570 19.37 4.25 -47.47
C GLN A 570 18.66 3.03 -48.05
N PRO A 571 17.80 2.34 -47.30
CA PRO A 571 16.91 1.33 -47.83
C PRO A 571 15.82 1.98 -48.69
N ARG A 572 15.31 1.27 -49.70
CA ARG A 572 14.15 1.73 -50.48
C ARG A 572 12.91 1.82 -49.57
N ASN A 573 12.05 2.80 -49.84
CA ASN A 573 10.81 2.97 -49.06
C ASN A 573 9.92 1.73 -49.15
N SER A 574 9.82 1.07 -50.30
CA SER A 574 9.09 -0.19 -50.47
C SER A 574 9.65 -1.33 -49.64
N SER A 575 10.97 -1.34 -49.36
CA SER A 575 11.58 -2.31 -48.44
C SER A 575 11.28 -2.00 -46.97
N LEU A 576 11.35 -0.71 -46.59
CA LEU A 576 10.95 -0.27 -45.23
C LEU A 576 9.50 -0.61 -44.94
N TYR A 577 8.60 -0.35 -45.91
CA TYR A 577 7.18 -0.66 -45.80
C TYR A 577 6.97 -2.16 -45.55
N ARG A 578 7.54 -3.04 -46.38
CA ARG A 578 7.41 -4.50 -46.25
C ARG A 578 7.94 -5.04 -44.93
N TRP A 579 9.01 -4.45 -44.38
CA TRP A 579 9.56 -4.87 -43.10
C TRP A 579 8.73 -4.42 -41.89
N PHE A 580 8.15 -3.22 -41.97
CA PHE A 580 7.48 -2.60 -40.82
C PHE A 580 5.97 -2.80 -40.79
N GLN A 581 5.34 -3.01 -41.93
CA GLN A 581 3.89 -3.17 -42.10
C GLN A 581 3.30 -4.31 -41.23
N PRO A 582 3.92 -5.48 -41.05
CA PRO A 582 3.38 -6.54 -40.20
C PRO A 582 3.63 -6.31 -38.72
N LEU A 583 4.33 -5.24 -38.32
CA LEU A 583 4.69 -4.94 -36.95
C LEU A 583 3.69 -3.97 -36.31
N SER A 584 3.32 -4.24 -35.06
CA SER A 584 2.51 -3.31 -34.28
C SER A 584 3.27 -2.03 -33.96
N THR A 585 2.52 -0.98 -33.59
CA THR A 585 3.10 0.32 -33.21
C THR A 585 4.06 0.18 -32.03
N GLU A 586 3.72 -0.62 -31.02
CA GLU A 586 4.54 -0.85 -29.82
C GLU A 586 5.88 -1.50 -30.16
N ILE A 587 5.89 -2.42 -31.13
CA ILE A 587 7.12 -3.04 -31.61
C ILE A 587 8.00 -2.04 -32.40
N LEU A 588 7.40 -1.18 -33.18
CA LEU A 588 8.14 -0.11 -33.87
C LEU A 588 8.76 0.87 -32.91
N LEU A 589 8.02 1.23 -31.83
CA LEU A 589 8.53 2.09 -30.76
C LEU A 589 9.64 1.40 -29.95
N LEU A 590 9.53 0.10 -29.69
CA LEU A 590 10.61 -0.70 -29.11
C LEU A 590 11.85 -0.68 -30.00
N MET A 591 11.70 -0.82 -31.31
CA MET A 591 12.83 -0.73 -32.25
C MET A 591 13.49 0.65 -32.21
N MET A 592 12.70 1.73 -32.18
CA MET A 592 13.23 3.11 -32.00
C MET A 592 14.01 3.27 -30.71
N ALA A 593 13.48 2.77 -29.59
CA ALA A 593 14.14 2.82 -28.28
C ALA A 593 15.44 2.02 -28.24
N ARG A 594 15.55 0.95 -29.03
CA ARG A 594 16.74 0.07 -29.07
C ARG A 594 17.75 0.45 -30.14
N ALA A 595 17.34 1.24 -31.14
CA ALA A 595 18.22 1.61 -32.23
C ALA A 595 19.43 2.40 -31.75
N SER A 596 20.63 1.92 -32.04
CA SER A 596 21.88 2.60 -31.70
C SER A 596 22.21 3.76 -32.68
N ARG A 597 21.67 3.67 -33.93
CA ARG A 597 21.90 4.64 -34.98
C ARG A 597 20.71 5.54 -35.20
N GLU A 598 20.95 6.83 -35.27
CA GLU A 598 19.91 7.83 -35.55
C GLU A 598 19.21 7.61 -36.92
N SER A 599 19.95 7.17 -37.95
CA SER A 599 19.38 6.86 -39.25
C SER A 599 18.31 5.78 -39.20
N VAL A 600 18.47 4.77 -38.34
CA VAL A 600 17.45 3.71 -38.15
C VAL A 600 16.19 4.29 -37.50
N ARG A 601 16.33 5.17 -36.49
CA ARG A 601 15.20 5.89 -35.88
C ARG A 601 14.45 6.71 -36.90
N GLN A 602 15.18 7.45 -37.77
CA GLN A 602 14.60 8.24 -38.86
C GLN A 602 13.83 7.37 -39.87
N TRP A 603 14.32 6.18 -40.24
CA TRP A 603 13.62 5.28 -41.15
C TRP A 603 12.33 4.74 -40.52
N ILE A 604 12.32 4.38 -39.24
CA ILE A 604 11.12 3.95 -38.55
C ILE A 604 10.13 5.12 -38.43
N SER A 605 10.62 6.31 -38.04
CA SER A 605 9.82 7.54 -37.99
C SER A 605 9.16 7.83 -39.35
N ARG A 606 9.94 7.78 -40.44
CA ARG A 606 9.45 7.99 -41.83
C ARG A 606 8.35 6.99 -42.19
N TYR A 607 8.49 5.74 -41.78
CA TYR A 607 7.43 4.75 -41.99
C TYR A 607 6.15 5.14 -41.27
N ILE A 608 6.23 5.46 -39.96
CA ILE A 608 5.07 5.80 -39.14
C ILE A 608 4.36 7.06 -39.63
N THR A 609 5.12 8.09 -40.02
CA THR A 609 4.58 9.42 -40.38
C THR A 609 4.13 9.53 -41.82
N HIS A 610 4.78 8.81 -42.74
CA HIS A 610 4.55 9.00 -44.18
C HIS A 610 4.19 7.71 -44.92
N LEU A 611 4.98 6.64 -44.75
CA LEU A 611 4.83 5.48 -45.62
C LEU A 611 3.62 4.63 -45.27
N ARG A 612 3.23 4.58 -44.01
CA ARG A 612 2.13 3.74 -43.47
C ARG A 612 0.77 4.07 -44.12
N THR A 613 0.56 5.32 -44.50
CA THR A 613 -0.71 5.82 -45.04
C THR A 613 -0.75 5.79 -46.58
N VAL A 614 0.38 5.48 -47.25
CA VAL A 614 0.44 5.42 -48.69
C VAL A 614 -0.39 4.25 -49.21
N GLN A 615 -1.28 4.54 -50.16
CA GLN A 615 -2.09 3.55 -50.89
C GLN A 615 -2.01 3.82 -52.38
N PRO A 616 -2.16 2.80 -53.22
CA PRO A 616 -2.35 3.00 -54.65
C PRO A 616 -3.60 3.86 -54.90
N ILE A 617 -3.60 4.64 -55.95
CA ILE A 617 -4.80 5.35 -56.44
C ILE A 617 -5.73 4.36 -57.15
N LEU A 618 -5.14 3.45 -57.93
CA LEU A 618 -5.92 2.41 -58.59
C LEU A 618 -6.47 1.41 -57.57
N THR A 619 -7.74 1.10 -57.75
CA THR A 619 -8.47 0.08 -56.99
C THR A 619 -8.61 -1.21 -57.78
N GLY A 620 -9.16 -2.27 -57.14
CA GLY A 620 -9.48 -3.51 -57.86
C GLY A 620 -10.47 -3.30 -59.02
N HIS A 621 -11.42 -2.36 -58.88
CA HIS A 621 -12.37 -2.03 -59.92
C HIS A 621 -11.70 -1.35 -61.13
N ASP A 622 -10.70 -0.50 -60.89
CA ASP A 622 -9.92 0.11 -61.98
C ASP A 622 -9.12 -0.94 -62.75
N LEU A 623 -8.59 -1.96 -62.05
CA LEU A 623 -7.90 -3.10 -62.74
C LEU A 623 -8.85 -3.93 -63.57
N GLU A 624 -10.08 -4.11 -63.15
CA GLU A 624 -11.11 -4.78 -63.94
C GLU A 624 -11.45 -4.00 -65.20
N THR A 625 -11.63 -2.68 -65.05
CA THR A 625 -11.85 -1.77 -66.19
C THR A 625 -10.69 -1.78 -67.19
N LEU A 626 -9.46 -2.01 -66.74
CA LEU A 626 -8.27 -2.18 -67.61
C LEU A 626 -8.17 -3.56 -68.27
N GLY A 627 -9.15 -4.46 -68.06
CA GLY A 627 -9.23 -5.77 -68.67
C GLY A 627 -8.50 -6.89 -67.93
N PHE A 628 -8.09 -6.68 -66.66
CA PHE A 628 -7.52 -7.75 -65.81
C PHE A 628 -8.63 -8.61 -65.25
N PRO A 629 -8.47 -9.95 -65.21
CA PRO A 629 -9.48 -10.82 -64.57
C PRO A 629 -9.47 -10.71 -63.05
N THR A 630 -10.65 -10.68 -62.44
CA THR A 630 -10.81 -10.76 -61.00
C THR A 630 -10.15 -12.02 -60.41
N GLY A 631 -9.35 -11.87 -59.35
CA GLY A 631 -8.67 -13.00 -58.73
C GLY A 631 -7.44 -12.63 -57.91
N PRO A 632 -6.67 -13.62 -57.44
CA PRO A 632 -5.50 -13.41 -56.57
C PRO A 632 -4.42 -12.48 -57.15
N GLN A 633 -4.40 -12.35 -58.50
CA GLN A 633 -3.48 -11.45 -59.21
C GLN A 633 -3.70 -9.97 -58.88
N PHE A 634 -4.94 -9.55 -58.56
CA PHE A 634 -5.22 -8.16 -58.17
C PHE A 634 -4.39 -7.73 -56.97
N ARG A 635 -4.28 -8.59 -55.97
CA ARG A 635 -3.44 -8.32 -54.81
C ARG A 635 -1.97 -8.17 -55.19
N THR A 636 -1.46 -9.04 -56.04
CA THR A 636 -0.05 -8.97 -56.51
C THR A 636 0.22 -7.69 -57.31
N ILE A 637 -0.71 -7.29 -58.19
CA ILE A 637 -0.59 -6.06 -58.96
C ILE A 637 -0.64 -4.82 -58.05
N LEU A 638 -1.60 -4.78 -57.13
CA LEU A 638 -1.75 -3.66 -56.21
C LEU A 638 -0.57 -3.55 -55.21
N ASP A 639 -0.05 -4.68 -54.71
CA ASP A 639 1.14 -4.70 -53.85
C ASP A 639 2.40 -4.19 -54.59
N ASP A 640 2.53 -4.53 -55.87
CA ASP A 640 3.64 -4.11 -56.69
C ASP A 640 3.53 -2.62 -57.08
N LEU A 641 2.29 -2.18 -57.33
CA LEU A 641 1.97 -0.77 -57.59
C LEU A 641 2.23 0.10 -56.35
N LEU A 642 1.82 -0.39 -55.19
CA LEU A 642 2.15 0.24 -53.90
C LEU A 642 3.68 0.38 -53.73
N GLY A 643 4.45 -0.68 -54.06
CA GLY A 643 5.91 -0.62 -54.02
C GLY A 643 6.49 0.43 -54.98
N ALA A 644 5.91 0.57 -56.17
CA ALA A 644 6.34 1.59 -57.13
C ALA A 644 6.03 3.01 -56.64
N ARG A 645 4.89 3.21 -56.00
CA ARG A 645 4.48 4.48 -55.45
C ARG A 645 5.33 4.90 -54.24
N LEU A 646 5.57 3.96 -53.35
CA LEU A 646 6.47 4.16 -52.18
C LEU A 646 7.88 4.57 -52.61
N ASP A 647 8.39 4.03 -53.74
CA ASP A 647 9.70 4.35 -54.30
C ASP A 647 9.66 5.58 -55.23
N ASN A 648 8.56 6.34 -55.28
CA ASN A 648 8.32 7.52 -56.09
C ASN A 648 8.53 7.27 -57.60
N ARG A 649 8.24 6.05 -58.10
CA ARG A 649 8.31 5.69 -59.51
C ARG A 649 7.02 6.02 -60.28
N VAL A 650 5.91 6.19 -59.57
CA VAL A 650 4.60 6.61 -60.04
C VAL A 650 4.01 7.60 -59.04
N ALA A 651 3.34 8.65 -59.52
CA ALA A 651 2.78 9.70 -58.71
C ALA A 651 1.29 9.97 -58.99
N THR A 652 0.89 9.87 -60.26
CA THR A 652 -0.48 10.14 -60.69
C THR A 652 -1.21 8.85 -61.02
N GLN A 653 -2.54 8.96 -61.25
CA GLN A 653 -3.36 7.82 -61.68
C GLN A 653 -2.94 7.33 -63.07
N GLU A 654 -2.55 8.24 -63.96
CA GLU A 654 -2.03 7.95 -65.29
C GLU A 654 -0.70 7.19 -65.24
N ASP A 655 0.22 7.59 -64.34
CA ASP A 655 1.47 6.88 -64.13
C ASP A 655 1.22 5.45 -63.65
N GLU A 656 0.26 5.29 -62.74
CA GLU A 656 -0.12 3.97 -62.20
C GLU A 656 -0.70 3.07 -63.27
N LYS A 657 -1.62 3.59 -64.13
CA LYS A 657 -2.16 2.87 -65.26
C LYS A 657 -1.05 2.45 -66.25
N ALA A 658 -0.18 3.37 -66.65
CA ALA A 658 0.94 3.12 -67.51
C ALA A 658 1.90 2.07 -66.95
N TYR A 659 2.19 2.12 -65.63
CA TYR A 659 3.02 1.14 -64.96
C TYR A 659 2.44 -0.26 -65.01
N VAL A 660 1.16 -0.40 -64.68
CA VAL A 660 0.45 -1.69 -64.70
C VAL A 660 0.38 -2.29 -66.04
N LEU A 661 -0.01 -1.50 -67.06
CA LEU A 661 -0.09 -1.97 -68.47
C LEU A 661 1.28 -2.36 -69.00
N ARG A 662 2.33 -1.62 -68.75
CA ARG A 662 3.70 -1.95 -69.10
C ARG A 662 4.18 -3.28 -68.54
N LYS A 663 3.89 -3.54 -67.28
CA LYS A 663 4.42 -4.70 -66.55
C LYS A 663 3.56 -5.94 -66.76
N TYR A 664 2.24 -5.81 -66.71
CA TYR A 664 1.28 -6.91 -66.68
C TYR A 664 0.42 -7.02 -67.97
N GLY A 665 0.42 -6.00 -68.85
CA GLY A 665 -0.44 -5.95 -70.09
C GLY A 665 -0.16 -7.04 -71.14
N LYS A 666 1.01 -7.66 -71.10
CA LYS A 666 1.31 -8.85 -71.95
C LYS A 666 0.44 -10.07 -71.58
N GLU A 667 -0.02 -10.17 -70.36
CA GLU A 667 -0.93 -11.24 -69.89
C GLU A 667 -2.35 -11.05 -70.41
N ILE A 668 -2.82 -9.80 -70.52
CA ILE A 668 -4.09 -9.47 -71.17
C ILE A 668 -4.07 -9.85 -72.65
N LYS A 669 -3.05 -9.37 -73.38
CA LYS A 669 -2.90 -9.68 -74.79
C LYS A 669 -2.79 -11.17 -75.12
N ARG A 670 -2.15 -11.95 -74.22
CA ARG A 670 -2.06 -13.41 -74.37
C ARG A 670 -3.41 -14.12 -74.14
N ARG A 671 -4.26 -13.58 -73.35
CA ARG A 671 -5.60 -14.11 -73.06
C ARG A 671 -6.58 -13.73 -74.14
N GLU A 672 -6.58 -12.48 -74.60
CA GLU A 672 -7.35 -12.05 -75.79
C GLU A 672 -7.03 -12.90 -76.97
N ALA A 673 -5.74 -13.18 -77.27
CA ALA A 673 -5.30 -14.07 -78.31
C ALA A 673 -5.70 -15.55 -78.11
N ARG A 674 -5.87 -16.02 -76.83
CA ARG A 674 -6.37 -17.38 -76.57
C ARG A 674 -7.91 -17.44 -76.59
N GLY A 675 -8.62 -16.36 -76.19
CA GLY A 675 -10.05 -16.24 -76.34
C GLY A 675 -10.49 -16.21 -77.80
N ALA A 676 -9.84 -15.36 -78.64
CA ALA A 676 -10.07 -15.27 -80.05
C ALA A 676 -9.74 -16.56 -80.87
N LYS A 677 -8.93 -17.49 -80.34
CA LYS A 677 -8.69 -18.82 -80.86
C LYS A 677 -9.76 -19.84 -80.46
N ARG A 678 -10.47 -19.64 -79.33
CA ARG A 678 -11.59 -20.51 -78.88
C ARG A 678 -12.91 -20.18 -79.59
N ASP A 679 -13.12 -18.92 -79.95
CA ASP A 679 -14.33 -18.51 -80.72
C ASP A 679 -14.24 -18.79 -82.20
N LYS A 680 -13.06 -19.28 -82.74
CA LYS A 680 -12.85 -19.70 -84.08
C LYS A 680 -12.70 -21.23 -84.29
N SER A 681 -12.86 -22.02 -83.24
CA SER A 681 -12.99 -23.48 -83.26
C SER A 681 -14.39 -23.90 -82.74
#